data_349f350f9d57e00009bfb2ae862c7e48
#
_entry.id   349f350f9d57e00009bfb2ae862c7e48
#
_cell.length_a   1.000
_cell.length_b   1.000
_cell.length_c   1.000
_cell.angle_alpha   90.00
_cell.angle_beta   90.00
_cell.angle_gamma   90.00
#
_symmetry.space_group_name_H-M   'P 1'
#
loop_
_entity.id
_entity.type
_entity.pdbx_description
1 polymer ?
#
loop_
_entity_poly.entity_id
_entity_poly.type
_entity_poly.pdbx_seq_one_letter_code
_entity_poly.pdbx_strand_id
1 'polypeptide(L)'
;MSRRELANAIRALSMDAVQKANSGHPGAPMGMADIAEVLWNDFLKHNPQNPDWVDRDRFILSNGHASMLLYSLLHLTGYDLPLXELKQFRQLHSKTPGHPEHGYTPGVETTTGPLGQGLANAVGMAIAERTLAAQFNRPGHEIIDHHTWVFMGDGCLMEGISHEACSLAGTLGLGKLIGFYDHNGISIDGKTEGWFSDDTAERFRAYHWHVIGDIDGHDPQAIKQAITEAQAVKDKPSLIICRTIIGFGSPNKAGSEESHGAALGEKEVALARQQLGWKYPPFEIPKEIYAGWDARPRGEKAEHAWNEKFAAYQQQFPELAAELTRRMNGALPEDFAAXARDYVAKLQAEPAKIASRKASQNALNAYGPHLPELLGGSADLAPSNLTIWSGSTSIKEDPAGNYIHYGVREFGMTAVANGIALHGGFIPYTSTFLMFVEYARNAARMAALMKARQIMVYTHDSIGLGEDGPTHQAVEQLASLRLTPNFSTWRPCDQVETAVAWQAAIARQSGPTALILSRQNLAQMPRTPEQVQDIARGGYVLKDAGGKPDLILIATGSEVEITVLAAEKLLAKGVNVRVVSLPSTDVFDAQDEAWRESVLPSDVSARVAVEAGIADYWYKYVGLKGKIVGMTGYGESAPAEQLFPFFGFTVDHIVATAEQVLNG
;
A
#
# COMPACT_ATOMS: atom_id res chain seq x y z
N MET A 1 22.09 20.09 30.08
CA MET A 1 22.31 19.36 28.80
C MET A 1 21.74 20.22 27.69
N SER A 2 22.59 20.59 26.73
CA SER A 2 22.16 21.46 25.65
C SER A 2 21.42 20.68 24.55
N ARG A 3 20.64 21.41 23.76
CA ARG A 3 19.97 20.80 22.64
C ARG A 3 20.95 20.19 21.62
N ARG A 4 22.08 20.90 21.41
CA ARG A 4 23.09 20.38 20.47
C ARG A 4 23.68 19.06 20.98
N GLU A 5 23.87 18.91 22.28
CA GLU A 5 24.36 17.67 22.85
C GLU A 5 23.35 16.52 22.64
N LEU A 6 22.05 16.83 22.80
CA LEU A 6 21.01 15.83 22.55
C LEU A 6 21.00 15.42 21.08
N ALA A 7 21.10 16.40 20.18
CA ALA A 7 21.14 16.08 18.74
C ALA A 7 22.38 15.27 18.39
N ASN A 8 23.52 15.57 19.06
CA ASN A 8 24.76 14.86 18.79
C ASN A 8 24.68 13.37 19.15
N ALA A 9 23.78 13.00 20.08
CA ALA A 9 23.57 11.57 20.34
C ALA A 9 23.09 10.85 19.08
N ILE A 10 22.20 11.47 18.31
CA ILE A 10 21.73 10.92 17.04
C ILE A 10 22.93 10.79 16.09
N ARG A 11 23.75 11.83 16.00
CA ARG A 11 24.91 11.83 15.12
C ARG A 11 25.88 10.70 15.46
N ALA A 12 26.17 10.56 16.76
CA ALA A 12 27.09 9.52 17.22
C ALA A 12 26.56 8.13 16.94
N LEU A 13 25.30 7.87 17.31
CA LEU A 13 24.71 6.55 17.06
C LEU A 13 24.67 6.23 15.58
N SER A 14 24.33 7.21 14.75
CA SER A 14 24.20 6.99 13.32
C SER A 14 25.55 6.69 12.67
N MET A 15 26.57 7.49 12.94
CA MET A 15 27.86 7.25 12.32
C MET A 15 28.49 5.97 12.85
N ASP A 16 28.27 5.65 14.13
CA ASP A 16 28.82 4.43 14.71
C ASP A 16 28.15 3.19 14.12
N ALA A 17 26.83 3.19 13.98
CA ALA A 17 26.11 2.03 13.45
C ALA A 17 26.48 1.79 11.99
N VAL A 18 26.51 2.85 11.19
CA VAL A 18 26.89 2.73 9.78
C VAL A 18 28.33 2.23 9.66
N GLN A 19 29.24 2.76 10.50
CA GLN A 19 30.63 2.35 10.45
C GLN A 19 30.79 0.88 10.82
N LYS A 20 30.10 0.44 11.88
CA LYS A 20 30.19 -0.96 12.30
C LYS A 20 29.66 -1.89 11.21
N ALA A 21 28.55 -1.51 10.58
CA ALA A 21 27.98 -2.31 9.50
C ALA A 21 28.77 -2.19 8.21
N ASN A 22 29.59 -1.16 8.09
CA ASN A 22 30.29 -0.80 6.86
C ASN A 22 29.30 -0.69 5.69
N SER A 23 28.13 -0.17 5.99
CA SER A 23 27.02 -0.07 5.03
C SER A 23 25.98 0.86 5.61
N GLY A 24 25.49 1.80 4.79
CA GLY A 24 24.42 2.68 5.21
C GLY A 24 24.68 4.12 4.80
N HIS A 25 23.87 5.00 5.34
CA HIS A 25 23.83 6.41 4.92
C HIS A 25 23.95 7.30 6.16
N PRO A 26 25.17 7.74 6.51
CA PRO A 26 25.32 8.52 7.75
C PRO A 26 24.99 10.01 7.58
N GLY A 27 25.04 10.54 6.36
CA GLY A 27 25.01 11.97 6.15
C GLY A 27 23.72 12.65 6.52
N ALA A 28 22.58 12.11 6.05
CA ALA A 28 21.29 12.75 6.34
C ALA A 28 20.93 12.65 7.83
N PRO A 29 21.15 11.52 8.52
CA PRO A 29 20.93 11.52 9.96
C PRO A 29 21.74 12.58 10.69
N MET A 30 22.99 12.77 10.30
CA MET A 30 23.82 13.78 10.94
C MET A 30 23.35 15.19 10.61
N GLY A 31 22.87 15.39 9.38
CA GLY A 31 22.39 16.71 8.96
C GLY A 31 21.04 17.08 9.56
N MET A 32 20.17 16.10 9.76
CA MET A 32 18.80 16.38 10.23
C MET A 32 18.64 16.23 11.74
N ALA A 33 19.73 15.96 12.47
CA ALA A 33 19.62 15.67 13.89
C ALA A 33 19.01 16.81 14.69
N ASP A 34 19.37 18.06 14.37
CA ASP A 34 18.81 19.21 15.10
C ASP A 34 17.31 19.36 14.86
N ILE A 35 16.88 19.14 13.61
CA ILE A 35 15.45 19.22 13.28
C ILE A 35 14.69 18.14 14.06
N ALA A 36 15.22 16.93 14.04
CA ALA A 36 14.57 15.80 14.71
C ALA A 36 14.49 16.01 16.21
N GLU A 37 15.54 16.57 16.80
CA GLU A 37 15.54 16.81 18.24
C GLU A 37 14.43 17.76 18.65
N VAL A 38 14.27 18.87 17.93
CA VAL A 38 13.24 19.83 18.27
C VAL A 38 11.85 19.23 18.08
N LEU A 39 11.63 18.54 16.95
CA LEU A 39 10.33 17.95 16.67
C LEU A 39 9.96 16.93 17.73
N TRP A 40 10.87 15.99 18.01
CA TRP A 40 10.53 14.86 18.87
C TRP A 40 10.49 15.25 20.35
N ASN A 41 11.29 16.22 20.77
CA ASN A 41 11.28 16.62 22.18
C ASN A 41 10.22 17.67 22.51
N ASP A 42 9.88 18.54 21.56
CA ASP A 42 8.98 19.66 21.89
C ASP A 42 7.57 19.51 21.33
N PHE A 43 7.35 18.70 20.30
CA PHE A 43 6.07 18.72 19.59
C PHE A 43 5.42 17.36 19.39
N LEU A 44 6.18 16.32 19.08
CA LEU A 44 5.60 15.04 18.69
C LEU A 44 4.79 14.44 19.84
N LYS A 45 3.52 14.12 19.55
CA LYS A 45 2.63 13.47 20.52
C LYS A 45 2.72 11.97 20.29
N HIS A 46 3.35 11.26 21.22
CA HIS A 46 3.55 9.83 21.07
C HIS A 46 3.77 9.20 22.44
N ASN A 47 3.63 7.89 22.50
CA ASN A 47 3.91 7.14 23.70
C ASN A 47 4.81 5.95 23.34
N PRO A 48 6.11 6.02 23.68
CA PRO A 48 7.02 4.93 23.33
C PRO A 48 6.59 3.58 23.86
N GLN A 49 5.84 3.53 24.94
CA GLN A 49 5.38 2.28 25.54
C GLN A 49 4.10 1.76 24.89
N ASN A 50 3.48 2.54 24.00
CA ASN A 50 2.34 2.10 23.21
C ASN A 50 2.43 2.68 21.80
N PRO A 51 3.25 2.07 20.94
CA PRO A 51 3.41 2.59 19.57
C PRO A 51 2.13 2.54 18.74
N ASP A 52 1.11 1.82 19.20
CA ASP A 52 -0.15 1.68 18.48
C ASP A 52 -1.28 2.56 19.02
N TRP A 53 -0.98 3.48 19.91
CA TRP A 53 -1.97 4.40 20.46
C TRP A 53 -2.73 5.10 19.34
N VAL A 54 -4.05 5.06 19.41
CA VAL A 54 -4.92 5.50 18.32
C VAL A 54 -4.65 6.95 17.92
N ASP A 55 -4.50 7.84 18.89
CA ASP A 55 -4.40 9.28 18.60
C ASP A 55 -2.96 9.79 18.65
N ARG A 56 -1.99 8.91 18.49
CA ARG A 56 -0.60 9.35 18.37
C ARG A 56 -0.39 10.11 17.09
N ASP A 57 0.54 11.06 17.10
CA ASP A 57 1.02 11.63 15.86
C ASP A 57 1.68 10.54 15.02
N ARG A 58 1.63 10.70 13.70
CA ARG A 58 2.34 9.80 12.80
C ARG A 58 3.58 10.50 12.27
N PHE A 59 4.72 9.83 12.40
CA PHE A 59 6.00 10.35 11.89
C PHE A 59 6.49 9.45 10.78
N ILE A 60 6.78 10.03 9.61
CA ILE A 60 7.23 9.29 8.45
C ILE A 60 8.57 9.83 7.98
N LEU A 61 9.53 8.93 7.78
CA LEU A 61 10.83 9.27 7.21
C LEU A 61 10.80 8.85 5.74
N SER A 62 10.45 9.78 4.85
CA SER A 62 10.31 9.47 3.43
C SER A 62 11.66 9.23 2.77
N ASN A 63 12.69 9.94 3.22
CA ASN A 63 14.05 9.64 2.80
C ASN A 63 14.58 8.48 3.64
N GLY A 64 14.06 7.30 3.34
CA GLY A 64 14.25 6.11 4.18
C GLY A 64 15.68 5.62 4.28
N HIS A 65 16.55 6.08 3.36
CA HIS A 65 17.97 5.74 3.49
C HIS A 65 18.58 6.32 4.77
N ALA A 66 17.95 7.36 5.32
CA ALA A 66 18.41 7.95 6.59
C ALA A 66 17.89 7.17 7.80
N SER A 67 17.71 5.88 7.68
CA SER A 67 17.04 5.05 8.68
C SER A 67 17.64 5.16 10.08
N MET A 68 18.94 5.34 10.19
CA MET A 68 19.54 5.45 11.53
C MET A 68 19.05 6.67 12.28
N LEU A 69 18.60 7.72 11.57
CA LEU A 69 17.94 8.83 12.24
C LEU A 69 16.72 8.33 13.03
N LEU A 70 15.87 7.58 12.35
CA LEU A 70 14.66 7.08 12.99
C LEU A 70 14.98 6.06 14.09
N TYR A 71 15.92 5.15 13.84
CA TYR A 71 16.26 4.17 14.87
C TYR A 71 16.86 4.83 16.11
N SER A 72 17.70 5.85 15.90
CA SER A 72 18.25 6.59 17.04
C SER A 72 17.15 7.26 17.85
N LEU A 73 16.18 7.88 17.15
CA LEU A 73 15.05 8.53 17.83
C LEU A 73 14.22 7.52 18.61
N LEU A 74 13.93 6.38 18.01
CA LEU A 74 13.12 5.37 18.68
C LEU A 74 13.86 4.82 19.92
N HIS A 75 15.15 4.55 19.78
CA HIS A 75 15.94 4.06 20.90
C HIS A 75 16.01 5.08 22.03
N LEU A 76 16.37 6.31 21.68
CA LEU A 76 16.62 7.34 22.68
C LEU A 76 15.34 7.71 23.44
N THR A 77 14.19 7.71 22.75
CA THR A 77 12.95 8.14 23.39
C THR A 77 12.27 7.03 24.19
N GLY A 78 12.71 5.79 24.04
CA GLY A 78 12.23 4.73 24.93
C GLY A 78 11.38 3.66 24.30
N TYR A 79 11.32 3.58 22.97
CA TYR A 79 10.64 2.47 22.31
C TYR A 79 11.41 1.16 22.58
N ASP A 80 10.76 0.03 22.36
CA ASP A 80 11.38 -1.26 22.55
C ASP A 80 12.35 -1.55 21.40
N LEU A 81 13.43 -0.79 21.40
CA LEU A 81 14.51 -0.94 20.40
C LEU A 81 15.82 -0.76 21.16
N PRO A 82 16.32 -1.83 21.76
CA PRO A 82 17.54 -1.73 22.60
C PRO A 82 18.77 -1.50 21.78
N LEU A 83 19.83 -1.05 22.47
CA LEU A 83 21.11 -0.73 21.83
C LEU A 83 21.69 -1.89 21.02
N UNK A 84 21.45 -2.96 21.36
CA UNK A 84 21.78 -4.02 20.71
C UNK A 84 21.40 -4.01 19.40
N GLU A 85 20.27 -3.78 19.21
CA GLU A 85 19.73 -3.75 17.86
C GLU A 85 20.43 -2.69 17.00
N LEU A 86 20.75 -1.56 17.57
CA LEU A 86 21.49 -0.54 16.82
C LEU A 86 22.89 -1.02 16.45
N LYS A 87 23.52 -1.78 17.34
CA LYS A 87 24.82 -2.37 17.03
C LYS A 87 24.72 -3.41 15.92
N GLN A 88 23.54 -3.95 15.68
CA GLN A 88 23.31 -4.95 14.63
C GLN A 88 22.66 -4.33 13.39
N PHE A 89 22.87 -3.04 13.15
CA PHE A 89 22.31 -2.35 12.00
C PHE A 89 22.64 -3.11 10.72
N ARG A 90 21.60 -3.38 9.93
CA ARG A 90 21.68 -4.07 8.63
C ARG A 90 22.15 -5.52 8.72
N GLN A 91 22.05 -6.12 9.89
CA GLN A 91 22.40 -7.53 10.04
C GLN A 91 21.13 -8.38 9.98
N LEU A 92 21.30 -9.64 9.60
CA LEU A 92 20.17 -10.54 9.40
C LEU A 92 19.33 -10.64 10.67
N HIS A 93 18.05 -10.40 10.53
CA HIS A 93 17.03 -10.53 11.58
C HIS A 93 17.11 -9.48 12.68
N SER A 94 17.98 -8.46 12.56
CA SER A 94 17.98 -7.37 13.53
C SER A 94 16.72 -6.50 13.35
N LYS A 95 16.39 -5.76 14.38
CA LYS A 95 15.26 -4.82 14.32
C LYS A 95 15.63 -3.50 13.67
N THR A 96 16.82 -3.42 13.07
CA THR A 96 17.29 -2.21 12.40
C THR A 96 17.68 -2.52 10.96
N PRO A 97 16.70 -2.89 10.13
CA PRO A 97 16.99 -3.11 8.72
C PRO A 97 17.48 -1.85 8.02
N GLY A 98 18.11 -2.00 6.87
CA GLY A 98 18.76 -0.89 6.17
C GLY A 98 17.85 0.28 5.86
N HIS A 99 16.58 0.00 5.61
CA HIS A 99 15.55 1.02 5.43
C HIS A 99 14.41 0.65 6.37
N PRO A 100 13.65 1.63 6.89
CA PRO A 100 12.61 1.32 7.89
C PRO A 100 11.55 0.36 7.34
N GLU A 101 11.12 -0.58 8.15
CA GLU A 101 10.10 -1.56 7.75
C GLU A 101 8.98 -1.60 8.79
N HIS A 102 7.77 -1.28 8.33
CA HIS A 102 6.59 -1.35 9.16
C HIS A 102 6.32 -2.79 9.59
N GLY A 103 5.96 -2.96 10.85
CA GLY A 103 5.66 -4.30 11.39
C GLY A 103 6.89 -5.06 11.83
N TYR A 104 8.07 -4.52 11.60
CA TYR A 104 9.33 -5.15 11.94
C TYR A 104 9.99 -4.44 13.14
N THR A 105 10.01 -3.12 13.11
CA THR A 105 10.60 -2.29 14.15
C THR A 105 9.48 -1.55 14.89
N PRO A 106 9.38 -1.67 16.22
CA PRO A 106 8.34 -0.92 16.94
C PRO A 106 8.45 0.58 16.68
N GLY A 107 7.34 1.21 16.37
CA GLY A 107 7.30 2.66 16.16
C GLY A 107 7.48 3.11 14.73
N VAL A 108 7.82 2.21 13.81
CA VAL A 108 7.96 2.55 12.40
C VAL A 108 6.59 2.50 11.76
N GLU A 109 6.13 3.63 11.21
CA GLU A 109 4.77 3.77 10.72
C GLU A 109 4.57 3.25 9.29
N THR A 110 5.62 3.24 8.48
CA THR A 110 5.54 2.75 7.11
C THR A 110 6.92 2.31 6.65
N THR A 111 6.94 1.42 5.66
CA THR A 111 8.18 0.95 5.06
C THR A 111 8.59 1.93 3.97
N THR A 112 9.80 2.50 4.10
CA THR A 112 10.30 3.42 3.10
C THR A 112 11.64 2.92 2.55
N GLY A 113 12.14 3.62 1.55
CA GLY A 113 13.32 3.22 0.80
C GLY A 113 13.14 3.63 -0.64
N PRO A 114 12.04 3.22 -1.31
CA PRO A 114 11.72 3.82 -2.60
C PRO A 114 11.31 5.28 -2.41
N LEU A 115 12.19 6.18 -2.81
CA LEU A 115 12.04 7.62 -2.52
C LEU A 115 10.71 8.18 -3.00
N GLY A 116 10.10 9.00 -2.17
CA GLY A 116 8.86 9.70 -2.48
C GLY A 116 7.60 9.00 -2.01
N GLN A 117 7.63 7.69 -1.81
CA GLN A 117 6.41 6.99 -1.41
C GLN A 117 6.03 7.26 0.04
N GLY A 118 7.02 7.45 0.91
CA GLY A 118 6.71 7.83 2.30
C GLY A 118 5.94 9.14 2.37
N LEU A 119 6.32 10.09 1.53
CA LEU A 119 5.59 11.35 1.44
C LEU A 119 4.13 11.11 1.05
N ALA A 120 3.90 10.25 0.06
CA ALA A 120 2.53 9.91 -0.34
C ALA A 120 1.80 9.17 0.77
N ASN A 121 2.49 8.26 1.48
CA ASN A 121 1.86 7.60 2.64
C ASN A 121 1.42 8.64 3.68
N ALA A 122 2.25 9.65 3.90
CA ALA A 122 1.92 10.70 4.86
C ALA A 122 0.65 11.45 4.45
N VAL A 123 0.50 11.72 3.15
CA VAL A 123 -0.73 12.34 2.66
C VAL A 123 -1.93 11.45 3.00
N GLY A 124 -1.79 10.15 2.81
CA GLY A 124 -2.86 9.21 3.14
C GLY A 124 -3.19 9.21 4.62
N MET A 125 -2.17 9.27 5.48
CA MET A 125 -2.42 9.30 6.92
C MET A 125 -3.11 10.59 7.34
N ALA A 126 -2.77 11.72 6.70
CA ALA A 126 -3.45 12.98 6.99
C ALA A 126 -4.92 12.94 6.54
N ILE A 127 -5.19 12.32 5.39
CA ILE A 127 -6.58 12.13 4.95
C ILE A 127 -7.33 11.29 5.99
N ALA A 128 -6.72 10.21 6.44
CA ALA A 128 -7.35 9.31 7.41
C ALA A 128 -7.68 10.05 8.71
N GLU A 129 -6.75 10.85 9.21
CA GLU A 129 -6.99 11.61 10.43
C GLU A 129 -8.17 12.57 10.24
N ARG A 130 -8.16 13.33 9.14
CA ARG A 130 -9.23 14.32 8.94
C ARG A 130 -10.59 13.66 8.76
N THR A 131 -10.62 12.56 8.03
CA THR A 131 -11.88 11.88 7.79
C THR A 131 -12.42 11.21 9.05
N LEU A 132 -11.54 10.55 9.82
CA LEU A 132 -11.96 9.97 11.10
C LEU A 132 -12.45 11.06 12.05
N ALA A 133 -11.72 12.18 12.13
CA ALA A 133 -12.14 13.27 13.01
C ALA A 133 -13.52 13.78 12.64
N ALA A 134 -13.77 13.94 11.35
CA ALA A 134 -15.07 14.41 10.89
C ALA A 134 -16.19 13.40 11.18
N GLN A 135 -15.87 12.11 11.13
CA GLN A 135 -16.87 11.06 11.36
C GLN A 135 -17.14 10.86 12.84
N PHE A 136 -16.14 10.97 13.70
CA PHE A 136 -16.25 10.54 15.08
C PHE A 136 -16.27 11.66 16.12
N ASN A 137 -15.56 12.77 15.86
CA ASN A 137 -15.51 13.84 16.85
C ASN A 137 -16.89 14.48 17.04
N ARG A 138 -17.15 14.91 18.27
CA ARG A 138 -18.39 15.63 18.63
C ARG A 138 -18.01 16.84 19.47
N PRO A 139 -18.82 17.88 19.53
CA PRO A 139 -18.46 19.07 20.31
C PRO A 139 -18.07 18.71 21.73
N GLY A 140 -16.90 19.18 22.15
CA GLY A 140 -16.34 18.85 23.44
C GLY A 140 -15.71 17.48 23.54
N HIS A 141 -15.70 16.72 22.45
CA HIS A 141 -15.16 15.36 22.42
C HIS A 141 -14.30 15.18 21.17
N GLU A 142 -13.17 15.86 21.12
CA GLU A 142 -12.24 15.79 19.99
C GLU A 142 -11.27 14.65 20.23
N ILE A 143 -11.71 13.43 20.01
CA ILE A 143 -10.93 12.23 20.30
C ILE A 143 -9.93 11.88 19.20
N ILE A 144 -10.13 12.40 17.98
CA ILE A 144 -9.17 12.21 16.89
C ILE A 144 -8.60 13.58 16.57
N ASP A 145 -7.32 13.76 16.95
CA ASP A 145 -6.68 15.07 16.78
C ASP A 145 -5.17 14.87 16.83
N HIS A 146 -4.59 14.44 15.69
CA HIS A 146 -3.16 14.24 15.65
C HIS A 146 -2.60 14.73 14.32
N HIS A 147 -1.33 15.04 14.35
CA HIS A 147 -0.60 15.52 13.18
C HIS A 147 0.08 14.37 12.46
N THR A 148 0.36 14.58 11.19
CA THR A 148 1.25 13.73 10.41
C THR A 148 2.46 14.56 10.04
N TRP A 149 3.63 14.10 10.45
CA TRP A 149 4.90 14.77 10.22
C TRP A 149 5.73 13.93 9.25
N VAL A 150 6.34 14.57 8.25
CA VAL A 150 7.11 13.80 7.28
C VAL A 150 8.42 14.51 6.96
N PHE A 151 9.52 13.76 7.02
CA PHE A 151 10.84 14.21 6.58
C PHE A 151 11.07 13.76 5.15
N MET A 152 11.67 14.63 4.33
CA MET A 152 11.94 14.32 2.94
C MET A 152 13.23 15.01 2.51
N GLY A 153 13.86 14.46 1.47
CA GLY A 153 15.08 15.04 0.93
C GLY A 153 14.90 15.38 -0.53
N ASP A 154 16.00 15.81 -1.16
CA ASP A 154 16.01 16.20 -2.58
C ASP A 154 15.51 15.05 -3.47
N GLY A 155 15.97 13.81 -3.20
CA GLY A 155 15.56 12.68 -4.01
C GLY A 155 14.07 12.42 -3.94
N CYS A 156 13.48 12.57 -2.78
CA CYS A 156 12.03 12.42 -2.64
C CYS A 156 11.30 13.40 -3.54
N LEU A 157 11.79 14.64 -3.61
CA LEU A 157 11.12 15.68 -4.37
C LEU A 157 11.41 15.58 -5.86
N MET A 158 12.49 14.91 -6.25
CA MET A 158 12.74 14.63 -7.66
C MET A 158 11.79 13.58 -8.22
N GLU A 159 11.34 12.64 -7.38
CA GLU A 159 10.43 11.59 -7.83
C GLU A 159 9.08 12.18 -8.22
N GLY A 160 8.55 11.73 -9.37
CA GLY A 160 7.29 12.25 -9.86
C GLY A 160 6.11 12.03 -8.95
N ILE A 161 6.15 10.98 -8.12
CA ILE A 161 5.05 10.73 -7.19
C ILE A 161 4.88 11.89 -6.19
N SER A 162 5.97 12.62 -5.91
CA SER A 162 5.85 13.78 -5.01
C SER A 162 4.92 14.83 -5.59
N HIS A 163 4.95 15.01 -6.90
CA HIS A 163 4.01 15.91 -7.55
C HIS A 163 2.57 15.43 -7.35
N GLU A 164 2.33 14.13 -7.64
CA GLU A 164 0.97 13.60 -7.55
C GLU A 164 0.40 13.76 -6.14
N ALA A 165 1.19 13.38 -5.14
CA ALA A 165 0.71 13.36 -3.76
C ALA A 165 0.58 14.78 -3.19
N CYS A 166 1.56 15.64 -3.45
CA CYS A 166 1.56 16.97 -2.82
C CYS A 166 0.53 17.89 -3.47
N SER A 167 0.31 17.73 -4.79
CA SER A 167 -0.75 18.49 -5.44
C SER A 167 -2.11 18.10 -4.84
N LEU A 168 -2.33 16.81 -4.63
CA LEU A 168 -3.59 16.35 -4.02
C LEU A 168 -3.75 16.90 -2.60
N ALA A 169 -2.68 16.83 -1.80
CA ALA A 169 -2.73 17.29 -0.41
C ALA A 169 -3.09 18.78 -0.33
N GLY A 170 -2.51 19.58 -1.23
CA GLY A 170 -2.82 21.00 -1.27
C GLY A 170 -4.27 21.26 -1.68
N THR A 171 -4.74 20.52 -2.68
CA THR A 171 -6.13 20.64 -3.13
C THR A 171 -7.10 20.30 -2.00
N LEU A 172 -6.78 19.29 -1.20
CA LEU A 172 -7.64 18.89 -0.09
C LEU A 172 -7.48 19.76 1.15
N GLY A 173 -6.44 20.59 1.21
CA GLY A 173 -6.25 21.48 2.35
C GLY A 173 -5.92 20.77 3.66
N LEU A 174 -5.02 19.80 3.62
CA LEU A 174 -4.74 18.94 4.77
C LEU A 174 -3.88 19.67 5.80
N GLY A 175 -4.52 20.42 6.69
CA GLY A 175 -3.82 21.33 7.59
C GLY A 175 -2.98 20.67 8.68
N LYS A 176 -3.20 19.38 8.95
CA LYS A 176 -2.39 18.69 9.97
C LYS A 176 -1.26 17.88 9.37
N LEU A 177 -0.96 18.09 8.09
CA LEU A 177 0.19 17.50 7.44
C LEU A 177 1.32 18.53 7.41
N ILE A 178 2.45 18.21 8.01
CA ILE A 178 3.58 19.11 8.08
C ILE A 178 4.82 18.37 7.61
N GLY A 179 5.45 18.88 6.54
CA GLY A 179 6.63 18.29 5.96
C GLY A 179 7.87 19.13 6.24
N PHE A 180 8.99 18.43 6.36
CA PHE A 180 10.31 19.06 6.53
C PHE A 180 11.17 18.63 5.37
N TYR A 181 11.63 19.60 4.58
CA TYR A 181 12.49 19.33 3.44
C TYR A 181 13.93 19.57 3.85
N ASP A 182 14.71 18.50 3.83
CA ASP A 182 16.15 18.54 4.12
C ASP A 182 16.88 19.09 2.90
N HIS A 183 17.01 20.40 2.86
CA HIS A 183 17.57 21.11 1.72
C HIS A 183 19.08 21.20 1.89
N ASN A 184 19.80 20.12 1.54
CA ASN A 184 21.26 20.10 1.69
C ASN A 184 22.01 20.14 0.34
N GLY A 185 21.28 20.01 -0.78
CA GLY A 185 21.88 20.19 -2.10
C GLY A 185 22.77 19.04 -2.55
N ILE A 186 22.68 17.88 -1.92
CA ILE A 186 23.57 16.75 -2.20
C ILE A 186 22.72 15.50 -2.45
N SER A 187 23.07 14.76 -3.50
CA SER A 187 22.56 13.43 -3.73
C SER A 187 23.76 12.50 -3.93
N ILE A 188 23.50 11.23 -4.28
CA ILE A 188 24.60 10.28 -4.37
C ILE A 188 25.59 10.65 -5.48
N ASP A 189 25.12 11.34 -6.52
CA ASP A 189 25.99 11.77 -7.61
C ASP A 189 26.74 13.07 -7.33
N GLY A 190 26.46 13.74 -6.19
CA GLY A 190 27.15 14.97 -5.84
C GLY A 190 26.19 16.14 -5.67
N LYS A 191 26.67 17.33 -6.00
CA LYS A 191 25.84 18.54 -5.88
C LYS A 191 24.70 18.50 -6.88
N THR A 192 23.48 18.73 -6.40
CA THR A 192 22.28 18.56 -7.22
C THR A 192 22.06 19.69 -8.24
N GLU A 193 22.77 20.80 -8.12
CA GLU A 193 22.49 21.99 -8.93
C GLU A 193 22.47 21.71 -10.42
N GLY A 194 23.19 20.70 -10.89
CA GLY A 194 23.25 20.35 -12.31
C GLY A 194 22.08 19.52 -12.81
N TRP A 195 21.26 18.98 -11.91
CA TRP A 195 20.11 18.15 -12.33
C TRP A 195 18.86 18.37 -11.48
N PHE A 196 18.89 19.30 -10.55
CA PHE A 196 17.72 19.63 -9.75
C PHE A 196 17.78 21.09 -9.37
N SER A 197 17.15 21.92 -10.18
CA SER A 197 17.16 23.36 -10.00
C SER A 197 15.77 23.95 -9.72
N ASP A 198 14.83 23.09 -9.33
CA ASP A 198 13.46 23.53 -9.04
C ASP A 198 13.47 24.56 -7.91
N ASP A 199 12.62 25.57 -8.05
CA ASP A 199 12.31 26.46 -6.96
C ASP A 199 11.23 25.78 -6.11
N THR A 200 11.66 25.02 -5.11
CA THR A 200 10.76 24.18 -4.33
C THR A 200 9.71 25.00 -3.60
N ALA A 201 10.08 26.16 -3.08
CA ALA A 201 9.12 27.01 -2.40
C ALA A 201 7.99 27.43 -3.32
N GLU A 202 8.34 27.88 -4.53
CA GLU A 202 7.31 28.27 -5.51
C GLU A 202 6.48 27.07 -5.96
N ARG A 203 7.14 25.92 -6.16
CA ARG A 203 6.44 24.70 -6.54
C ARG A 203 5.35 24.37 -5.52
N PHE A 204 5.67 24.40 -4.24
CA PHE A 204 4.70 24.03 -3.21
C PHE A 204 3.64 25.11 -3.02
N ARG A 205 4.00 26.39 -3.19
CA ARG A 205 2.98 27.44 -3.17
C ARG A 205 1.96 27.24 -4.30
N ALA A 206 2.43 26.80 -5.46
CA ALA A 206 1.54 26.51 -6.59
C ALA A 206 0.60 25.35 -6.25
N TYR A 207 1.00 24.44 -5.38
CA TYR A 207 0.13 23.36 -4.88
C TYR A 207 -0.86 23.84 -3.83
N HIS A 208 -0.75 25.10 -3.39
CA HIS A 208 -1.55 25.66 -2.30
C HIS A 208 -1.12 25.15 -0.92
N TRP A 209 0.15 24.83 -0.76
CA TRP A 209 0.74 24.57 0.54
C TRP A 209 1.19 25.89 1.17
N HIS A 210 1.20 25.92 2.49
CA HIS A 210 1.88 26.98 3.26
C HIS A 210 3.36 26.64 3.30
N VAL A 211 4.22 27.58 2.91
CA VAL A 211 5.67 27.33 2.82
C VAL A 211 6.41 28.24 3.79
N ILE A 212 7.27 27.63 4.61
CA ILE A 212 8.13 28.33 5.54
C ILE A 212 9.57 28.01 5.14
N GLY A 213 10.32 29.00 4.90
CA GLY A 213 11.69 28.69 4.59
C GLY A 213 12.38 29.85 4.00
N ASP A 214 13.57 29.75 3.82
CA ASP A 214 14.58 28.72 4.00
C ASP A 214 15.18 28.90 5.41
N ILE A 215 14.84 28.07 6.39
CA ILE A 215 15.34 28.27 7.74
C ILE A 215 16.68 27.55 7.95
N ASP A 216 17.42 28.00 8.98
CA ASP A 216 18.65 27.31 9.37
C ASP A 216 18.26 26.02 10.11
N GLY A 217 18.45 24.87 9.46
CA GLY A 217 18.10 23.59 10.03
C GLY A 217 19.00 23.12 11.16
N HIS A 218 19.99 23.95 11.56
CA HIS A 218 20.84 23.67 12.71
C HIS A 218 20.59 24.65 13.87
N ASP A 219 19.56 25.50 13.74
CA ASP A 219 19.21 26.46 14.77
C ASP A 219 17.90 26.05 15.45
N PRO A 220 17.96 25.49 16.67
CA PRO A 220 16.74 24.99 17.30
C PRO A 220 15.65 26.05 17.46
N GLN A 221 16.03 27.29 17.68
CA GLN A 221 15.03 28.36 17.84
C GLN A 221 14.27 28.58 16.53
N ALA A 222 15.01 28.63 15.42
CA ALA A 222 14.37 28.79 14.11
C ALA A 222 13.46 27.61 13.78
N ILE A 223 13.90 26.40 14.13
CA ILE A 223 13.10 25.21 13.89
C ILE A 223 11.81 25.26 14.72
N LYS A 224 11.93 25.58 15.99
CA LYS A 224 10.77 25.64 16.88
C LYS A 224 9.76 26.67 16.39
N GLN A 225 10.25 27.84 15.98
CA GLN A 225 9.39 28.89 15.47
C GLN A 225 8.65 28.46 14.21
N ALA A 226 9.36 27.77 13.31
CA ALA A 226 8.75 27.28 12.07
C ALA A 226 7.65 26.25 12.34
N ILE A 227 7.91 25.31 13.26
CA ILE A 227 6.90 24.30 13.60
C ILE A 227 5.66 24.96 14.21
N THR A 228 5.88 25.91 15.11
CA THR A 228 4.76 26.63 15.74
C THR A 228 3.92 27.34 14.67
N GLU A 229 4.58 27.99 13.73
CA GLU A 229 3.87 28.65 12.62
C GLU A 229 3.09 27.65 11.79
N ALA A 230 3.71 26.52 11.47
CA ALA A 230 3.03 25.48 10.66
C ALA A 230 1.79 24.95 11.35
N GLN A 231 1.88 24.71 12.66
CA GLN A 231 0.73 24.20 13.41
C GLN A 231 -0.42 25.21 13.47
N ALA A 232 -0.11 26.49 13.34
CA ALA A 232 -1.15 27.52 13.38
C ALA A 232 -1.94 27.63 12.08
N VAL A 233 -1.41 27.09 10.98
CA VAL A 233 -2.11 27.11 9.70
C VAL A 233 -2.98 25.86 9.61
N LYS A 234 -4.30 26.04 9.60
CA LYS A 234 -5.24 24.94 9.72
C LYS A 234 -5.84 24.47 8.39
N ASP A 235 -5.72 25.29 7.35
CA ASP A 235 -6.41 25.03 6.08
C ASP A 235 -5.48 24.65 4.93
N LYS A 236 -4.21 24.47 5.21
CA LYS A 236 -3.21 24.09 4.21
C LYS A 236 -2.16 23.19 4.82
N PRO A 237 -1.66 22.20 4.08
CA PRO A 237 -0.47 21.51 4.56
C PRO A 237 0.71 22.48 4.54
N SER A 238 1.69 22.25 5.41
CA SER A 238 2.86 23.12 5.51
C SER A 238 4.12 22.39 5.10
N LEU A 239 5.01 23.10 4.39
CA LEU A 239 6.35 22.63 4.10
C LEU A 239 7.34 23.56 4.75
N ILE A 240 8.20 23.01 5.60
CA ILE A 240 9.29 23.76 6.22
C ILE A 240 10.57 23.39 5.47
N ILE A 241 11.16 24.37 4.81
CA ILE A 241 12.40 24.15 4.06
C ILE A 241 13.56 24.42 5.00
N CYS A 242 14.36 23.38 5.28
CA CYS A 242 15.43 23.43 6.26
C CYS A 242 16.78 23.32 5.56
N ARG A 243 17.55 24.39 5.61
CA ARG A 243 18.91 24.38 5.09
C ARG A 243 19.80 23.62 6.08
N THR A 244 20.41 22.52 5.61
CA THR A 244 21.27 21.71 6.47
C THR A 244 22.59 21.41 5.76
N ILE A 245 23.51 20.86 6.55
CA ILE A 245 24.79 20.38 6.04
C ILE A 245 24.80 18.86 6.20
N ILE A 246 24.77 18.14 5.08
CA ILE A 246 24.84 16.69 5.12
C ILE A 246 26.15 16.27 5.78
N GLY A 247 26.10 15.29 6.68
CA GLY A 247 27.30 14.86 7.40
C GLY A 247 27.79 15.84 8.41
N PHE A 248 26.91 16.69 8.91
CA PHE A 248 27.27 17.74 9.88
C PHE A 248 28.12 17.17 11.01
N GLY A 249 29.29 17.76 11.23
CA GLY A 249 30.21 17.32 12.25
C GLY A 249 31.41 16.57 11.70
N SER A 250 31.38 16.13 10.45
CA SER A 250 32.50 15.44 9.81
C SER A 250 33.44 16.49 9.21
N PRO A 251 34.68 16.64 9.71
CA PRO A 251 35.54 17.72 9.22
C PRO A 251 35.86 17.63 7.72
N ASN A 252 35.99 16.41 7.20
CA ASN A 252 36.46 16.24 5.83
C ASN A 252 35.37 15.82 4.84
N LYS A 253 34.22 15.36 5.33
CA LYS A 253 33.19 14.82 4.42
C LYS A 253 31.84 15.54 4.54
N ALA A 254 31.70 16.44 5.49
CA ALA A 254 30.46 17.21 5.59
C ALA A 254 30.25 18.02 4.32
N GLY A 255 28.99 18.11 3.88
CA GLY A 255 28.65 18.91 2.71
C GLY A 255 28.98 18.24 1.39
N SER A 256 29.34 16.97 1.41
CA SER A 256 29.69 16.26 0.19
C SER A 256 28.98 14.92 0.10
N GLU A 257 28.95 14.38 -1.13
CA GLU A 257 28.33 13.07 -1.38
C GLU A 257 29.10 11.93 -0.69
N GLU A 258 30.32 12.18 -0.25
CA GLU A 258 31.09 11.16 0.46
C GLU A 258 30.42 10.75 1.76
N SER A 259 29.60 11.62 2.36
CA SER A 259 28.87 11.26 3.56
C SER A 259 27.48 10.72 3.28
N HIS A 260 27.01 10.76 2.03
CA HIS A 260 25.63 10.40 1.71
C HIS A 260 25.36 8.91 1.90
N GLY A 261 26.11 8.05 1.23
CA GLY A 261 25.73 6.64 1.12
C GLY A 261 26.82 5.63 1.45
N ALA A 262 27.79 6.02 2.26
CA ALA A 262 28.87 5.11 2.65
C ALA A 262 29.35 5.46 4.06
N ALA A 263 29.91 4.47 4.74
CA ALA A 263 30.52 4.70 6.05
C ALA A 263 31.60 5.78 5.92
N LEU A 264 31.70 6.62 6.96
CA LEU A 264 32.70 7.70 6.96
C LEU A 264 34.13 7.20 6.99
N GLY A 265 34.36 6.01 7.54
CA GLY A 265 35.68 5.50 7.81
C GLY A 265 36.04 5.74 9.26
N GLU A 266 36.81 4.79 9.84
CA GLU A 266 37.10 4.87 11.28
C GLU A 266 37.83 6.15 11.63
N LYS A 267 38.77 6.56 10.76
CA LYS A 267 39.52 7.79 11.02
C LYS A 267 38.58 9.02 11.03
N GLU A 268 37.68 9.10 10.06
CA GLU A 268 36.78 10.24 9.97
C GLU A 268 35.77 10.23 11.11
N VAL A 269 35.32 9.05 11.55
CA VAL A 269 34.43 8.96 12.70
C VAL A 269 35.11 9.54 13.95
N ALA A 270 36.36 9.20 14.15
CA ALA A 270 37.12 9.74 15.30
C ALA A 270 37.23 11.27 15.21
N LEU A 271 37.50 11.79 14.01
CA LEU A 271 37.59 13.23 13.82
C LEU A 271 36.24 13.91 14.03
N ALA A 272 35.17 13.26 13.59
CA ALA A 272 33.83 13.81 13.80
C ALA A 272 33.48 13.87 15.29
N ARG A 273 33.86 12.84 16.06
CA ARG A 273 33.68 12.89 17.50
C ARG A 273 34.36 14.10 18.11
N GLN A 274 35.60 14.36 17.70
CA GLN A 274 36.34 15.55 18.18
C GLN A 274 35.62 16.84 17.82
N GLN A 275 35.21 16.95 16.56
CA GLN A 275 34.56 18.15 16.07
C GLN A 275 33.25 18.43 16.81
N LEU A 276 32.49 17.37 17.10
CA LEU A 276 31.22 17.51 17.83
C LEU A 276 31.39 17.69 19.33
N GLY A 277 32.58 17.45 19.83
CA GLY A 277 32.79 17.47 21.28
C GLY A 277 32.17 16.26 21.97
N TRP A 278 32.00 15.16 21.26
CA TRP A 278 31.36 13.95 21.79
C TRP A 278 32.45 13.04 22.33
N LYS A 279 32.54 12.95 23.64
CA LYS A 279 33.66 12.32 24.32
C LYS A 279 33.50 10.83 24.55
N TYR A 280 32.38 10.26 24.16
CA TYR A 280 32.03 8.90 24.54
C TYR A 280 32.43 7.92 23.46
N PRO A 281 32.81 6.69 23.85
CA PRO A 281 33.12 5.64 22.84
C PRO A 281 31.89 5.26 22.02
N PRO A 282 32.09 4.50 20.93
CA PRO A 282 30.96 4.07 20.13
C PRO A 282 29.89 3.37 20.96
N PHE A 283 28.62 3.71 20.67
CA PHE A 283 27.46 3.09 21.28
C PHE A 283 27.38 3.30 22.80
N GLU A 284 28.04 4.30 23.31
CA GLU A 284 27.94 4.64 24.72
C GLU A 284 27.23 5.99 24.86
N ILE A 285 26.07 5.97 25.51
CA ILE A 285 25.24 7.17 25.67
C ILE A 285 25.14 7.46 27.17
N PRO A 286 25.56 8.65 27.63
CA PRO A 286 25.48 8.93 29.05
C PRO A 286 24.05 9.07 29.56
N LYS A 287 23.89 8.86 30.85
CA LYS A 287 22.58 8.91 31.50
C LYS A 287 21.85 10.24 31.27
N GLU A 288 22.62 11.34 31.29
CA GLU A 288 22.03 12.65 31.10
C GLU A 288 21.41 12.85 29.74
N ILE A 289 22.03 12.24 28.74
CA ILE A 289 21.51 12.28 27.37
C ILE A 289 20.20 11.46 27.31
N TYR A 290 20.20 10.26 27.87
CA TYR A 290 18.97 9.47 27.92
C TYR A 290 17.87 10.22 28.66
N ALA A 291 18.21 10.89 29.77
CA ALA A 291 17.21 11.64 30.51
C ALA A 291 16.59 12.77 29.67
N GLY A 292 17.42 13.41 28.84
CA GLY A 292 16.92 14.46 27.97
C GLY A 292 16.09 13.99 26.80
N TRP A 293 16.16 12.70 26.47
CA TRP A 293 15.39 12.12 25.37
C TRP A 293 14.21 11.28 25.82
N ASP A 294 14.20 10.78 27.07
CA ASP A 294 13.21 9.81 27.51
C ASP A 294 11.81 10.40 27.43
N ALA A 295 11.01 9.87 26.52
CA ALA A 295 9.65 10.34 26.28
C ALA A 295 8.60 9.46 26.96
N ARG A 296 9.02 8.44 27.72
CA ARG A 296 8.05 7.52 28.32
C ARG A 296 7.12 8.19 29.33
N PRO A 297 7.64 9.02 30.27
CA PRO A 297 6.71 9.67 31.21
C PRO A 297 5.73 10.61 30.52
N ARG A 298 6.22 11.41 29.59
CA ARG A 298 5.38 12.36 28.86
C ARG A 298 4.36 11.64 27.99
N GLY A 299 4.77 10.53 27.34
CA GLY A 299 3.87 9.76 26.50
C GLY A 299 2.79 9.05 27.31
N GLU A 300 3.16 8.51 28.47
CA GLU A 300 2.18 7.87 29.33
C GLU A 300 1.14 8.88 29.81
N LYS A 301 1.59 10.08 30.17
CA LYS A 301 0.69 11.14 30.60
C LYS A 301 -0.26 11.55 29.47
N ALA A 302 0.27 11.70 28.27
CA ALA A 302 -0.55 12.11 27.12
C ALA A 302 -1.61 11.05 26.80
N GLU A 303 -1.22 9.78 26.80
CA GLU A 303 -2.18 8.73 26.51
C GLU A 303 -3.21 8.59 27.63
N HIS A 304 -2.79 8.75 28.89
CA HIS A 304 -3.74 8.72 30.00
C HIS A 304 -4.79 9.81 29.86
N ALA A 305 -4.37 11.02 29.48
CA ALA A 305 -5.30 12.12 29.25
C ALA A 305 -6.26 11.79 28.12
N TRP A 306 -5.76 11.15 27.05
CA TRP A 306 -6.62 10.73 25.96
C TRP A 306 -7.60 9.64 26.41
N ASN A 307 -7.15 8.71 27.25
CA ASN A 307 -8.02 7.66 27.76
C ASN A 307 -9.19 8.26 28.54
N GLU A 308 -8.93 9.33 29.31
CA GLU A 308 -10.01 10.00 30.03
C GLU A 308 -11.00 10.66 29.06
N LYS A 309 -10.49 11.29 28.01
CA LYS A 309 -11.36 11.87 26.97
C LYS A 309 -12.21 10.80 26.31
N PHE A 310 -11.59 9.66 25.98
CA PHE A 310 -12.31 8.59 25.31
C PHE A 310 -13.35 7.96 26.22
N ALA A 311 -13.05 7.85 27.53
CA ALA A 311 -14.04 7.34 28.47
C ALA A 311 -15.26 8.25 28.54
N ALA A 312 -15.05 9.57 28.56
CA ALA A 312 -16.18 10.51 28.52
C ALA A 312 -16.97 10.40 27.23
N TYR A 313 -16.26 10.25 26.10
CA TYR A 313 -16.90 10.04 24.80
C TYR A 313 -17.76 8.78 24.82
N GLN A 314 -17.22 7.71 25.39
CA GLN A 314 -17.88 6.43 25.48
C GLN A 314 -19.18 6.53 26.30
N GLN A 315 -19.18 7.35 27.35
CA GLN A 315 -20.37 7.58 28.15
C GLN A 315 -21.45 8.27 27.31
N GLN A 316 -21.09 9.28 26.54
CA GLN A 316 -22.04 10.05 25.74
C GLN A 316 -22.44 9.35 24.44
N PHE A 317 -21.51 8.66 23.80
CA PHE A 317 -21.67 8.11 22.47
C PHE A 317 -21.17 6.67 22.45
N PRO A 318 -21.81 5.76 23.18
CA PRO A 318 -21.27 4.39 23.30
C PRO A 318 -21.18 3.65 21.97
N GLU A 319 -22.13 3.88 21.06
CA GLU A 319 -22.11 3.17 19.78
C GLU A 319 -20.98 3.68 18.89
N LEU A 320 -20.74 4.99 18.88
CA LEU A 320 -19.63 5.54 18.12
C LEU A 320 -18.28 5.08 18.69
N ALA A 321 -18.18 5.03 20.00
CA ALA A 321 -16.94 4.56 20.65
C ALA A 321 -16.65 3.11 20.27
N ALA A 322 -17.66 2.26 20.32
CA ALA A 322 -17.49 0.85 19.94
C ALA A 322 -17.11 0.72 18.46
N GLU A 323 -17.74 1.53 17.61
CA GLU A 323 -17.44 1.53 16.18
C GLU A 323 -15.99 1.94 15.92
N LEU A 324 -15.52 3.00 16.56
CA LEU A 324 -14.14 3.44 16.37
C LEU A 324 -13.15 2.35 16.81
N THR A 325 -13.42 1.76 17.98
CA THR A 325 -12.54 0.69 18.50
C THR A 325 -12.48 -0.48 17.51
N ARG A 326 -13.65 -0.90 17.01
CA ARG A 326 -13.68 -2.01 16.04
C ARG A 326 -12.86 -1.66 14.79
N ARG A 327 -13.09 -0.45 14.25
CA ARG A 327 -12.43 -0.04 13.02
C ARG A 327 -10.92 0.08 13.18
N MET A 328 -10.48 0.65 14.31
CA MET A 328 -9.02 0.79 14.55
C MET A 328 -8.35 -0.56 14.78
N ASN A 329 -9.08 -1.55 15.29
CA ASN A 329 -8.56 -2.90 15.43
C ASN A 329 -8.58 -3.70 14.13
N GLY A 330 -9.22 -3.18 13.09
CA GLY A 330 -9.33 -3.86 11.81
C GLY A 330 -10.35 -4.99 11.77
N ALA A 331 -11.14 -5.14 12.84
CA ALA A 331 -12.14 -6.20 12.91
C ALA A 331 -13.38 -5.83 12.09
N LEU A 332 -13.97 -6.82 11.46
CA LEU A 332 -15.22 -6.61 10.72
C LEU A 332 -16.41 -6.71 11.66
N PRO A 333 -17.56 -6.14 11.27
CA PRO A 333 -18.77 -6.34 12.07
C PRO A 333 -19.09 -7.83 12.20
N GLU A 334 -19.61 -8.22 13.35
CA GLU A 334 -19.87 -9.64 13.64
C GLU A 334 -20.78 -10.27 12.61
N ASP A 335 -21.74 -9.52 12.08
CA ASP A 335 -22.72 -10.07 11.16
C ASP A 335 -22.31 -9.95 9.69
N PHE A 336 -21.11 -9.42 9.40
CA PHE A 336 -20.73 -9.20 8.01
C PHE A 336 -20.64 -10.51 7.23
N ALA A 337 -20.04 -11.55 7.81
CA ALA A 337 -19.86 -12.81 7.09
C ALA A 337 -21.20 -13.39 6.69
N ALA A 338 -22.19 -13.32 7.54
CA ALA A 338 -23.53 -13.79 7.21
C ALA A 338 -24.17 -12.94 6.12
N UNK A 339 -23.95 -11.72 6.10
CA UNK A 339 -24.44 -10.84 5.17
C UNK A 339 -24.00 -11.12 3.84
N ALA A 340 -22.71 -11.41 3.86
CA ALA A 340 -22.09 -11.70 2.57
C ALA A 340 -22.53 -13.06 2.03
N ARG A 341 -22.60 -14.03 2.89
CA ARG A 341 -23.04 -15.37 2.49
C ARG A 341 -24.43 -15.35 1.89
N ASP A 342 -25.32 -14.62 2.52
CA ASP A 342 -26.69 -14.50 2.01
C ASP A 342 -26.73 -13.79 0.67
N TYR A 343 -25.94 -12.74 0.51
CA TYR A 343 -25.88 -12.01 -0.76
C TYR A 343 -25.39 -12.92 -1.89
N VAL A 344 -24.33 -13.70 -1.63
CA VAL A 344 -23.78 -14.62 -2.63
C VAL A 344 -24.84 -15.65 -3.03
N ALA A 345 -25.55 -16.21 -2.04
CA ALA A 345 -26.59 -17.20 -2.34
C ALA A 345 -27.72 -16.60 -3.16
N LYS A 346 -28.09 -15.36 -2.84
CA LYS A 346 -29.14 -14.66 -3.62
C LYS A 346 -28.71 -14.49 -5.07
N LEU A 347 -27.46 -14.10 -5.31
CA LEU A 347 -26.99 -13.94 -6.69
C LEU A 347 -27.04 -15.25 -7.45
N GLN A 348 -26.63 -16.35 -6.82
CA GLN A 348 -26.67 -17.63 -7.50
C GLN A 348 -28.09 -18.01 -7.88
N ALA A 349 -29.07 -17.68 -7.05
CA ALA A 349 -30.48 -17.98 -7.28
C ALA A 349 -31.13 -17.08 -8.32
N GLU A 350 -30.53 -15.93 -8.61
CA GLU A 350 -31.08 -14.94 -9.53
C GLU A 350 -30.07 -14.60 -10.62
N PRO A 351 -29.85 -15.50 -11.57
CA PRO A 351 -28.79 -15.30 -12.57
C PRO A 351 -28.92 -14.03 -13.38
N ALA A 352 -27.80 -13.44 -13.71
CA ALA A 352 -27.73 -12.25 -14.53
C ALA A 352 -26.51 -12.29 -15.41
N LYS A 353 -26.62 -11.73 -16.61
CA LYS A 353 -25.49 -11.59 -17.52
C LYS A 353 -25.06 -10.14 -17.48
N ILE A 354 -24.02 -9.87 -16.68
CA ILE A 354 -23.52 -8.50 -16.48
C ILE A 354 -22.00 -8.51 -16.46
N ALA A 355 -21.43 -7.36 -16.77
CA ALA A 355 -19.98 -7.17 -16.66
C ALA A 355 -19.54 -7.35 -15.20
N SER A 356 -18.34 -7.90 -15.01
CA SER A 356 -17.90 -8.05 -13.62
C SER A 356 -17.62 -6.71 -12.95
N ARG A 357 -17.26 -5.64 -13.73
CA ARG A 357 -17.17 -4.32 -13.11
C ARG A 357 -18.52 -3.87 -12.56
N LYS A 358 -19.62 -4.20 -13.25
CA LYS A 358 -20.95 -3.86 -12.76
C LYS A 358 -21.31 -4.73 -11.55
N ALA A 359 -20.95 -6.02 -11.61
CA ALA A 359 -21.13 -6.90 -10.45
C ALA A 359 -20.36 -6.38 -9.24
N SER A 360 -19.20 -5.80 -9.48
CA SER A 360 -18.41 -5.17 -8.42
C SER A 360 -19.15 -3.98 -7.80
N GLN A 361 -19.74 -3.13 -8.64
CA GLN A 361 -20.52 -2.01 -8.13
C GLN A 361 -21.72 -2.52 -7.32
N ASN A 362 -22.38 -3.57 -7.81
CA ASN A 362 -23.48 -4.18 -7.09
C ASN A 362 -23.04 -4.73 -5.73
N ALA A 363 -21.83 -5.33 -5.69
CA ALA A 363 -21.29 -5.82 -4.41
C ALA A 363 -21.03 -4.67 -3.45
N LEU A 364 -20.52 -3.54 -3.96
CA LEU A 364 -20.33 -2.35 -3.12
C LEU A 364 -21.68 -1.87 -2.57
N ASN A 365 -22.73 -1.89 -3.39
CA ASN A 365 -24.06 -1.52 -2.91
C ASN A 365 -24.58 -2.47 -1.83
N ALA A 366 -24.20 -3.75 -1.92
CA ALA A 366 -24.65 -4.76 -0.95
C ALA A 366 -23.85 -4.70 0.34
N TYR A 367 -22.51 -4.61 0.23
CA TYR A 367 -21.63 -4.68 1.38
C TYR A 367 -21.41 -3.32 2.03
N GLY A 368 -21.39 -2.25 1.24
CA GLY A 368 -21.02 -0.93 1.69
C GLY A 368 -21.84 -0.43 2.88
N PRO A 369 -23.17 -0.61 2.87
CA PRO A 369 -23.97 -0.15 4.02
C PRO A 369 -23.57 -0.78 5.34
N HIS A 370 -22.93 -1.95 5.32
CA HIS A 370 -22.48 -2.64 6.52
C HIS A 370 -21.04 -2.26 6.92
N LEU A 371 -20.34 -1.52 6.07
CA LEU A 371 -18.90 -1.26 6.27
C LEU A 371 -18.61 0.24 6.12
N PRO A 372 -18.94 1.04 7.14
CA PRO A 372 -18.67 2.48 7.04
C PRO A 372 -17.20 2.83 6.92
N GLU A 373 -16.30 1.89 7.20
CA GLU A 373 -14.86 2.11 7.05
C GLU A 373 -14.36 2.00 5.61
N LEU A 374 -15.18 1.56 4.66
CA LEU A 374 -14.76 1.57 3.25
C LEU A 374 -14.54 3.00 2.80
N LEU A 375 -13.36 3.28 2.26
CA LEU A 375 -12.98 4.59 1.76
C LEU A 375 -12.42 4.39 0.36
N GLY A 376 -13.26 4.60 -0.64
CA GLY A 376 -12.92 4.25 -2.00
C GLY A 376 -12.43 5.41 -2.83
N GLY A 377 -12.02 5.10 -4.06
CA GLY A 377 -11.62 6.13 -4.99
C GLY A 377 -11.17 5.56 -6.31
N SER A 378 -10.91 6.48 -7.23
CA SER A 378 -10.49 6.13 -8.58
C SER A 378 -9.56 7.19 -9.12
N ALA A 379 -8.68 6.78 -10.04
CA ALA A 379 -7.78 7.71 -10.72
C ALA A 379 -8.49 8.31 -11.93
N ASP A 380 -9.54 9.07 -11.64
CA ASP A 380 -10.34 9.80 -12.64
C ASP A 380 -11.07 8.89 -13.60
N LEU A 381 -11.42 7.67 -13.15
CA LEU A 381 -12.14 6.71 -13.99
C LEU A 381 -13.39 6.16 -13.32
N ALA A 382 -13.95 6.88 -12.34
CA ALA A 382 -15.10 6.36 -11.58
C ALA A 382 -16.25 5.89 -12.47
N PRO A 383 -16.65 6.63 -13.52
CA PRO A 383 -17.76 6.14 -14.37
C PRO A 383 -17.40 4.88 -15.15
N SER A 384 -16.12 4.64 -15.41
CA SER A 384 -15.69 3.45 -16.14
C SER A 384 -15.39 2.28 -15.21
N ASN A 385 -14.74 2.55 -14.08
CA ASN A 385 -14.46 1.51 -13.09
C ASN A 385 -15.71 1.08 -12.31
N LEU A 386 -16.73 1.95 -12.26
CA LEU A 386 -17.97 1.73 -11.52
C LEU A 386 -17.69 1.54 -10.03
N THR A 387 -16.93 2.46 -9.47
CA THR A 387 -16.51 2.37 -8.06
C THR A 387 -17.22 3.37 -7.15
N ILE A 388 -18.10 4.20 -7.72
CA ILE A 388 -19.03 5.00 -6.93
C ILE A 388 -20.29 4.17 -6.77
N TRP A 389 -20.76 4.04 -5.53
CA TRP A 389 -21.94 3.25 -5.23
C TRP A 389 -22.97 4.15 -4.55
N SER A 390 -24.17 3.63 -4.29
CA SER A 390 -25.30 4.48 -3.85
C SER A 390 -25.03 5.21 -2.54
N GLY A 391 -24.15 4.69 -1.70
CA GLY A 391 -23.81 5.34 -0.43
C GLY A 391 -22.57 6.19 -0.48
N SER A 392 -21.97 6.39 -1.66
CA SER A 392 -20.75 7.20 -1.77
C SER A 392 -21.01 8.67 -1.54
N THR A 393 -20.14 9.29 -0.75
CA THR A 393 -20.10 10.75 -0.56
C THR A 393 -18.65 11.19 -0.70
N SER A 394 -18.39 12.15 -1.57
CA SER A 394 -17.02 12.61 -1.83
C SER A 394 -16.48 13.41 -0.64
N ILE A 395 -15.23 13.15 -0.27
CA ILE A 395 -14.60 13.93 0.80
C ILE A 395 -14.39 15.39 0.39
N LYS A 396 -14.44 15.70 -0.90
CA LYS A 396 -14.31 17.10 -1.31
C LYS A 396 -15.55 17.89 -0.93
N GLU A 397 -16.70 17.24 -0.81
CA GLU A 397 -17.95 17.89 -0.44
C GLU A 397 -18.22 17.80 1.05
N ASP A 398 -17.77 16.74 1.69
CA ASP A 398 -18.00 16.48 3.09
C ASP A 398 -16.79 15.76 3.66
N PRO A 399 -16.05 16.38 4.58
CA PRO A 399 -14.85 15.70 5.14
C PRO A 399 -15.17 14.34 5.76
N ALA A 400 -16.42 14.11 6.18
CA ALA A 400 -16.81 12.81 6.74
C ALA A 400 -17.15 11.78 5.67
N GLY A 401 -16.95 12.10 4.39
CA GLY A 401 -17.31 11.23 3.28
C GLY A 401 -16.49 9.96 3.19
N ASN A 402 -16.81 9.17 2.17
CA ASN A 402 -16.21 7.86 2.00
C ASN A 402 -15.69 7.61 0.59
N TYR A 403 -15.46 8.66 -0.19
CA TYR A 403 -14.96 8.52 -1.55
C TYR A 403 -13.96 9.62 -1.85
N ILE A 404 -12.86 9.25 -2.49
CA ILE A 404 -11.78 10.18 -2.83
C ILE A 404 -11.65 10.24 -4.35
N HIS A 405 -11.75 11.44 -4.91
CA HIS A 405 -11.45 11.68 -6.31
C HIS A 405 -9.95 11.94 -6.42
N TYR A 406 -9.20 10.88 -6.77
CA TYR A 406 -7.74 10.99 -6.79
C TYR A 406 -7.21 11.79 -7.99
N GLY A 407 -8.02 11.92 -9.06
CA GLY A 407 -7.51 12.48 -10.29
C GLY A 407 -6.61 11.48 -11.01
N VAL A 408 -6.01 11.91 -12.12
CA VAL A 408 -5.16 11.01 -12.91
C VAL A 408 -3.81 10.90 -12.21
N ARG A 409 -3.77 10.07 -11.17
CA ARG A 409 -2.61 9.92 -10.29
C ARG A 409 -2.49 8.48 -9.81
N GLU A 410 -2.26 7.54 -10.72
CA GLU A 410 -2.28 6.12 -10.36
C GLU A 410 -1.26 5.78 -9.27
N PHE A 411 -0.03 6.28 -9.40
CA PHE A 411 1.02 5.98 -8.44
C PHE A 411 0.73 6.65 -7.09
N GLY A 412 0.41 7.93 -7.13
CA GLY A 412 0.05 8.66 -5.91
C GLY A 412 -1.15 8.05 -5.21
N MET A 413 -2.20 7.68 -5.97
CA MET A 413 -3.38 7.06 -5.42
C MET A 413 -3.05 5.80 -4.63
N THR A 414 -2.27 4.92 -5.24
CA THR A 414 -1.98 3.65 -4.61
C THR A 414 -1.14 3.83 -3.36
N ALA A 415 -0.15 4.73 -3.40
CA ALA A 415 0.69 4.99 -2.22
C ALA A 415 -0.06 5.74 -1.13
N VAL A 416 -0.94 6.68 -1.52
CA VAL A 416 -1.78 7.38 -0.55
C VAL A 416 -2.68 6.37 0.16
N ALA A 417 -3.28 5.45 -0.60
CA ALA A 417 -4.15 4.44 -0.01
C ALA A 417 -3.36 3.49 0.90
N ASN A 418 -2.09 3.20 0.57
CA ASN A 418 -1.26 2.43 1.51
C ASN A 418 -1.15 3.17 2.84
N GLY A 419 -0.97 4.47 2.80
CA GLY A 419 -0.91 5.27 4.02
C GLY A 419 -2.21 5.23 4.81
N ILE A 420 -3.34 5.30 4.10
CA ILE A 420 -4.65 5.21 4.75
C ILE A 420 -4.79 3.85 5.46
N ALA A 421 -4.40 2.78 4.77
CA ALA A 421 -4.50 1.45 5.35
C ALA A 421 -3.62 1.32 6.60
N LEU A 422 -2.40 1.84 6.54
CA LEU A 422 -1.46 1.74 7.67
C LEU A 422 -1.88 2.60 8.85
N HIS A 423 -2.55 3.72 8.58
CA HIS A 423 -3.05 4.58 9.66
C HIS A 423 -4.06 3.83 10.53
N GLY A 424 -4.90 3.03 9.91
CA GLY A 424 -5.97 2.34 10.63
C GLY A 424 -7.27 3.12 10.58
N GLY A 425 -8.37 2.40 10.78
CA GLY A 425 -9.70 2.98 10.81
C GLY A 425 -10.44 2.88 9.50
N PHE A 426 -9.77 2.52 8.42
CA PHE A 426 -10.38 2.45 7.09
C PHE A 426 -9.92 1.22 6.35
N ILE A 427 -10.75 0.78 5.40
CA ILE A 427 -10.39 -0.19 4.39
C ILE A 427 -10.44 0.58 3.07
N PRO A 428 -9.29 1.02 2.55
CA PRO A 428 -9.30 1.77 1.29
C PRO A 428 -9.45 0.85 0.09
N TYR A 429 -10.23 1.31 -0.90
CA TYR A 429 -10.17 0.70 -2.22
C TYR A 429 -9.85 1.77 -3.25
N THR A 430 -9.09 1.38 -4.26
CA THR A 430 -8.64 2.27 -5.33
C THR A 430 -8.95 1.62 -6.66
N SER A 431 -8.96 2.41 -7.73
CA SER A 431 -9.33 1.84 -9.01
C SER A 431 -8.72 2.60 -10.18
N THR A 432 -8.45 1.82 -11.22
CA THR A 432 -8.02 2.31 -12.53
C THR A 432 -8.20 1.13 -13.51
N PHE A 433 -7.89 1.33 -14.78
CA PHE A 433 -7.79 0.21 -15.72
C PHE A 433 -6.61 -0.68 -15.33
N LEU A 434 -6.74 -1.98 -15.54
CA LEU A 434 -5.67 -2.89 -15.16
C LEU A 434 -4.32 -2.51 -15.76
N MET A 435 -4.31 -2.13 -17.05
CA MET A 435 -3.04 -1.79 -17.70
C MET A 435 -2.30 -0.68 -16.96
N PHE A 436 -3.05 0.24 -16.35
CA PHE A 436 -2.41 1.40 -15.71
C PHE A 436 -1.87 1.11 -14.31
N VAL A 437 -1.96 -0.15 -13.84
CA VAL A 437 -1.15 -0.54 -12.69
C VAL A 437 0.34 -0.33 -13.00
N GLU A 438 0.70 -0.32 -14.29
CA GLU A 438 2.09 -0.06 -14.66
C GLU A 438 2.62 1.23 -14.07
N TYR A 439 1.77 2.28 -14.01
CA TYR A 439 2.20 3.53 -13.38
C TYR A 439 2.32 3.41 -11.87
N ALA A 440 1.58 2.50 -11.26
CA ALA A 440 1.51 2.36 -9.81
C ALA A 440 2.30 1.16 -9.29
N ARG A 441 3.06 0.49 -10.15
CA ARG A 441 3.57 -0.85 -9.89
C ARG A 441 4.33 -0.95 -8.57
N ASN A 442 5.19 0.03 -8.30
CA ASN A 442 5.99 -0.07 -7.09
C ASN A 442 5.14 0.14 -5.82
N ALA A 443 4.12 0.99 -5.88
CA ALA A 443 3.24 1.16 -4.73
C ALA A 443 2.40 -0.10 -4.49
N ALA A 444 2.02 -0.82 -5.56
CA ALA A 444 1.34 -2.09 -5.42
C ALA A 444 2.26 -3.13 -4.76
N ARG A 445 3.52 -3.17 -5.17
CA ARG A 445 4.49 -4.04 -4.53
C ARG A 445 4.68 -3.68 -3.06
N MET A 446 4.74 -2.38 -2.77
CA MET A 446 4.89 -1.94 -1.38
C MET A 446 3.69 -2.32 -0.52
N ALA A 447 2.48 -2.29 -1.09
CA ALA A 447 1.32 -2.76 -0.35
C ALA A 447 1.50 -4.20 0.11
N ALA A 448 2.01 -5.05 -0.78
CA ALA A 448 2.23 -6.46 -0.45
C ALA A 448 3.37 -6.60 0.58
N LEU A 449 4.46 -5.87 0.38
CA LEU A 449 5.60 -5.94 1.27
C LEU A 449 5.24 -5.48 2.69
N MET A 450 4.46 -4.42 2.80
CA MET A 450 4.05 -3.87 4.09
C MET A 450 2.83 -4.55 4.69
N LYS A 451 2.22 -5.48 3.94
CA LYS A 451 0.98 -6.13 4.36
C LYS A 451 -0.16 -5.13 4.54
N ALA A 452 -0.22 -4.13 3.66
CA ALA A 452 -1.26 -3.11 3.72
C ALA A 452 -2.57 -3.65 3.15
N ARG A 453 -3.66 -3.41 3.88
CA ARG A 453 -4.99 -3.89 3.50
C ARG A 453 -5.60 -2.90 2.51
N GLN A 454 -5.17 -2.98 1.26
CA GLN A 454 -5.72 -2.14 0.21
C GLN A 454 -6.40 -3.02 -0.83
N ILE A 455 -7.61 -2.65 -1.23
CA ILE A 455 -8.34 -3.36 -2.28
C ILE A 455 -8.17 -2.55 -3.56
N MET A 456 -7.65 -3.20 -4.61
CA MET A 456 -7.39 -2.54 -5.88
C MET A 456 -8.34 -3.06 -6.91
N VAL A 457 -9.20 -2.19 -7.42
CA VAL A 457 -10.23 -2.55 -8.40
C VAL A 457 -9.69 -2.19 -9.78
N TYR A 458 -9.30 -3.22 -10.54
CA TYR A 458 -8.70 -3.03 -11.84
C TYR A 458 -9.65 -3.55 -12.90
N THR A 459 -10.26 -2.62 -13.63
CA THR A 459 -11.25 -2.97 -14.66
C THR A 459 -10.62 -2.98 -16.05
N HIS A 460 -11.44 -3.39 -17.04
CA HIS A 460 -11.00 -3.40 -18.44
C HIS A 460 -9.77 -4.28 -18.59
N ASP A 461 -9.94 -5.54 -18.19
CA ASP A 461 -8.87 -6.44 -17.80
C ASP A 461 -8.14 -7.11 -18.96
N SER A 462 -8.60 -6.88 -20.21
CA SER A 462 -8.07 -7.63 -21.34
C SER A 462 -8.36 -6.91 -22.65
N ILE A 463 -8.20 -7.63 -23.75
CA ILE A 463 -8.61 -7.14 -25.07
C ILE A 463 -10.10 -6.80 -25.11
N GLY A 464 -10.86 -7.29 -24.15
CA GLY A 464 -12.28 -6.92 -24.03
C GLY A 464 -12.51 -5.44 -23.78
N LEU A 465 -11.46 -4.69 -23.45
CA LEU A 465 -11.55 -3.24 -23.39
C LEU A 465 -11.98 -2.66 -24.74
N GLY A 466 -11.45 -3.20 -25.84
CA GLY A 466 -11.94 -2.85 -27.15
C GLY A 466 -11.13 -1.79 -27.88
N GLU A 467 -11.84 -0.79 -28.42
CA GLU A 467 -11.29 0.11 -29.43
C GLU A 467 -10.14 0.99 -28.98
N ASP A 468 -9.96 1.22 -27.69
CA ASP A 468 -8.82 2.00 -27.19
C ASP A 468 -7.49 1.34 -27.52
N GLY A 469 -7.48 0.04 -27.77
CA GLY A 469 -6.33 -0.61 -28.37
C GLY A 469 -5.22 -0.96 -27.41
N PRO A 470 -4.06 -1.29 -27.97
CA PRO A 470 -2.99 -1.93 -27.17
C PRO A 470 -2.40 -1.07 -26.07
N THR A 471 -2.52 0.25 -26.14
CA THR A 471 -2.02 1.09 -25.05
C THR A 471 -2.86 0.94 -23.78
N HIS A 472 -4.07 0.43 -23.90
CA HIS A 472 -5.01 0.30 -22.77
C HIS A 472 -5.36 -1.14 -22.45
N GLN A 473 -5.16 -2.06 -23.38
CA GLN A 473 -5.50 -3.47 -23.19
C GLN A 473 -4.40 -4.16 -22.40
N ALA A 474 -4.75 -4.71 -21.25
CA ALA A 474 -3.80 -5.43 -20.42
C ALA A 474 -3.49 -6.79 -21.07
N VAL A 475 -2.24 -7.21 -20.97
CA VAL A 475 -1.79 -8.53 -21.43
C VAL A 475 -0.94 -9.17 -20.34
N GLU A 476 0.19 -8.52 -19.97
CA GLU A 476 1.14 -9.11 -19.02
C GLU A 476 0.94 -8.62 -17.58
N GLN A 477 -0.01 -7.71 -17.35
CA GLN A 477 -0.14 -7.10 -16.04
C GLN A 477 -0.68 -8.07 -14.99
N LEU A 478 -1.64 -8.92 -15.37
CA LEU A 478 -2.17 -9.89 -14.43
C LEU A 478 -1.08 -10.87 -13.98
N ALA A 479 -0.28 -11.37 -14.92
CA ALA A 479 0.83 -12.24 -14.57
C ALA A 479 1.82 -11.54 -13.63
N SER A 480 2.12 -10.28 -13.89
CA SER A 480 3.01 -9.51 -13.05
C SER A 480 2.50 -9.45 -11.60
N LEU A 481 1.20 -9.19 -11.44
CA LEU A 481 0.62 -9.14 -10.11
C LEU A 481 0.63 -10.52 -9.44
N ARG A 482 0.32 -11.56 -10.20
CA ARG A 482 0.32 -12.92 -9.67
C ARG A 482 1.71 -13.37 -9.23
N LEU A 483 2.76 -12.85 -9.85
CA LEU A 483 4.14 -13.19 -9.50
C LEU A 483 4.64 -12.43 -8.27
N THR A 484 3.91 -11.42 -7.82
CA THR A 484 4.32 -10.59 -6.70
C THR A 484 4.03 -11.32 -5.39
N PRO A 485 5.04 -11.50 -4.52
CA PRO A 485 4.79 -12.18 -3.24
C PRO A 485 3.75 -11.45 -2.39
N ASN A 486 2.94 -12.20 -1.69
CA ASN A 486 1.93 -11.69 -0.76
C ASN A 486 0.93 -10.74 -1.42
N PHE A 487 0.64 -10.94 -2.70
CA PHE A 487 -0.31 -10.12 -3.46
C PHE A 487 -1.42 -11.05 -3.93
N SER A 488 -2.66 -10.78 -3.53
CA SER A 488 -3.78 -11.65 -3.90
C SER A 488 -4.52 -11.09 -5.11
N THR A 489 -4.88 -11.95 -6.06
CA THR A 489 -5.63 -11.54 -7.25
C THR A 489 -6.86 -12.41 -7.42
N TRP A 490 -7.96 -11.78 -7.89
CA TRP A 490 -9.19 -12.49 -8.22
C TRP A 490 -9.68 -12.01 -9.58
N ARG A 491 -9.85 -12.95 -10.51
CA ARG A 491 -10.42 -12.63 -11.82
C ARG A 491 -11.72 -13.42 -11.98
N PRO A 492 -12.83 -12.87 -11.49
CA PRO A 492 -14.10 -13.61 -11.41
C PRO A 492 -14.79 -13.76 -12.77
N CYS A 493 -15.54 -14.85 -12.93
CA CYS A 493 -16.18 -15.16 -14.20
C CYS A 493 -17.62 -14.66 -14.29
N ASP A 494 -18.21 -14.27 -13.17
CA ASP A 494 -19.59 -13.81 -13.17
C ASP A 494 -19.88 -13.06 -11.86
N GLN A 495 -21.14 -12.64 -11.67
CA GLN A 495 -21.48 -11.86 -10.50
C GLN A 495 -21.27 -12.62 -9.18
N VAL A 496 -21.43 -13.96 -9.23
CA VAL A 496 -21.30 -14.74 -8.00
C VAL A 496 -19.84 -14.77 -7.58
N GLU A 497 -18.93 -15.10 -8.50
CA GLU A 497 -17.51 -15.08 -8.17
C GLU A 497 -17.05 -13.68 -7.80
N THR A 498 -17.62 -12.65 -8.41
CA THR A 498 -17.26 -11.27 -8.06
C THR A 498 -17.64 -10.95 -6.61
N ALA A 499 -18.81 -11.36 -6.18
CA ALA A 499 -19.24 -11.11 -4.80
C ALA A 499 -18.34 -11.86 -3.81
N VAL A 500 -17.95 -13.09 -4.15
CA VAL A 500 -17.03 -13.84 -3.29
C VAL A 500 -15.66 -13.17 -3.26
N ALA A 501 -15.19 -12.68 -4.41
CA ALA A 501 -13.91 -12.00 -4.50
C ALA A 501 -13.89 -10.73 -3.62
N TRP A 502 -14.96 -9.96 -3.65
CA TRP A 502 -15.08 -8.80 -2.77
C TRP A 502 -15.07 -9.19 -1.30
N GLN A 503 -15.79 -10.25 -0.95
CA GLN A 503 -15.79 -10.72 0.43
C GLN A 503 -14.39 -11.13 0.87
N ALA A 504 -13.67 -11.85 0.00
CA ALA A 504 -12.30 -12.27 0.30
C ALA A 504 -11.38 -11.05 0.46
N ALA A 505 -11.53 -10.04 -0.40
CA ALA A 505 -10.71 -8.84 -0.34
C ALA A 505 -10.95 -8.09 0.97
N ILE A 506 -12.20 -7.98 1.39
CA ILE A 506 -12.55 -7.29 2.62
C ILE A 506 -11.98 -8.04 3.83
N ALA A 507 -12.04 -9.37 3.80
CA ALA A 507 -11.59 -10.18 4.92
C ALA A 507 -10.08 -10.26 5.05
N ARG A 508 -9.32 -10.04 3.96
CA ARG A 508 -7.87 -10.22 3.98
C ARG A 508 -7.20 -9.03 4.65
N GLN A 509 -6.58 -9.27 5.80
CA GLN A 509 -5.92 -8.21 6.55
C GLN A 509 -4.40 -8.21 6.40
N SER A 510 -3.84 -9.23 5.74
CA SER A 510 -2.39 -9.41 5.72
C SER A 510 -1.74 -8.95 4.42
N GLY A 511 -2.50 -8.25 3.57
CA GLY A 511 -1.93 -7.74 2.33
C GLY A 511 -3.02 -7.25 1.39
N PRO A 512 -2.60 -6.79 0.21
CA PRO A 512 -3.55 -6.25 -0.76
C PRO A 512 -4.27 -7.34 -1.55
N THR A 513 -5.43 -6.99 -2.07
CA THR A 513 -6.18 -7.82 -3.01
C THR A 513 -6.50 -6.99 -4.23
N ALA A 514 -6.26 -7.54 -5.43
CA ALA A 514 -6.66 -6.91 -6.67
C ALA A 514 -7.84 -7.69 -7.26
N LEU A 515 -8.87 -6.95 -7.66
CA LEU A 515 -10.05 -7.48 -8.32
C LEU A 515 -9.95 -7.14 -9.80
N ILE A 516 -9.90 -8.16 -10.65
CA ILE A 516 -9.58 -8.04 -12.07
C ILE A 516 -10.87 -8.23 -12.85
N LEU A 517 -11.41 -7.15 -13.38
CA LEU A 517 -12.82 -7.10 -13.79
C LEU A 517 -12.97 -6.72 -15.26
N SER A 518 -14.03 -7.23 -15.85
CA SER A 518 -14.32 -7.04 -17.28
C SER A 518 -15.16 -5.81 -17.55
N ARG A 519 -14.97 -5.24 -18.76
CA ARG A 519 -15.89 -4.25 -19.29
C ARG A 519 -17.12 -4.93 -19.88
N GLN A 520 -16.94 -6.08 -20.52
CA GLN A 520 -18.01 -6.78 -21.25
C GLN A 520 -18.82 -7.67 -20.31
N ASN A 521 -20.05 -7.97 -20.74
CA ASN A 521 -20.97 -8.78 -19.95
C ASN A 521 -20.53 -10.24 -19.91
N LEU A 522 -20.79 -10.89 -18.80
CA LEU A 522 -20.40 -12.29 -18.57
C LEU A 522 -21.62 -13.10 -18.15
N ALA A 523 -21.79 -14.27 -18.75
CA ALA A 523 -22.87 -15.18 -18.41
C ALA A 523 -22.60 -15.85 -17.07
N GLN A 524 -23.66 -16.01 -16.28
CA GLN A 524 -23.52 -16.66 -14.97
C GLN A 524 -23.52 -18.18 -15.12
N MET A 525 -22.63 -18.82 -14.38
CA MET A 525 -22.49 -20.28 -14.43
C MET A 525 -23.44 -20.96 -13.42
N PRO A 526 -24.04 -22.10 -13.81
CA PRO A 526 -24.78 -22.91 -12.84
C PRO A 526 -23.85 -23.51 -11.81
N ARG A 527 -24.29 -23.57 -10.56
CA ARG A 527 -23.50 -24.16 -9.47
C ARG A 527 -24.43 -24.75 -8.43
N THR A 528 -23.97 -25.84 -7.81
CA THR A 528 -24.58 -26.34 -6.59
C THR A 528 -24.20 -25.46 -5.40
N PRO A 529 -24.94 -25.53 -4.28
CA PRO A 529 -24.51 -24.79 -3.10
C PRO A 529 -23.09 -25.11 -2.65
N GLU A 530 -22.66 -26.36 -2.81
CA GLU A 530 -21.28 -26.75 -2.45
C GLU A 530 -20.27 -26.05 -3.33
N GLN A 531 -20.55 -25.98 -4.64
CA GLN A 531 -19.66 -25.26 -5.56
C GLN A 531 -19.59 -23.78 -5.23
N VAL A 532 -20.70 -23.18 -4.83
CA VAL A 532 -20.71 -21.77 -4.42
C VAL A 532 -19.77 -21.56 -3.23
N GLN A 533 -19.84 -22.45 -2.24
CA GLN A 533 -18.93 -22.38 -1.11
C GLN A 533 -17.48 -22.57 -1.52
N ASP A 534 -17.22 -23.40 -2.51
CA ASP A 534 -15.86 -23.72 -2.93
C ASP A 534 -15.18 -22.57 -3.68
N ILE A 535 -15.95 -21.61 -4.18
CA ILE A 535 -15.34 -20.44 -4.86
C ILE A 535 -14.29 -19.79 -3.96
N ALA A 536 -14.55 -19.73 -2.66
CA ALA A 536 -13.64 -19.07 -1.73
C ALA A 536 -12.27 -19.74 -1.64
N ARG A 537 -12.16 -20.98 -2.13
CA ARG A 537 -10.88 -21.68 -2.15
C ARG A 537 -10.01 -21.28 -3.35
N GLY A 538 -10.50 -20.40 -4.21
CA GLY A 538 -9.70 -19.83 -5.31
C GLY A 538 -9.70 -20.64 -6.58
N GLY A 539 -10.01 -21.92 -6.50
CA GLY A 539 -10.12 -22.80 -7.66
C GLY A 539 -10.97 -23.99 -7.29
N TYR A 540 -11.83 -24.40 -8.20
CA TYR A 540 -12.79 -25.46 -7.92
C TYR A 540 -13.28 -26.09 -9.22
N VAL A 541 -13.83 -27.30 -9.13
CA VAL A 541 -14.41 -27.99 -10.27
C VAL A 541 -15.77 -27.37 -10.57
N LEU A 542 -15.87 -26.70 -11.70
CA LEU A 542 -17.12 -26.07 -12.12
C LEU A 542 -18.03 -27.04 -12.84
N LYS A 543 -17.46 -27.90 -13.68
CA LYS A 543 -18.22 -28.88 -14.44
C LYS A 543 -17.41 -30.15 -14.54
N ASP A 544 -18.04 -31.27 -14.23
CA ASP A 544 -17.38 -32.56 -14.26
C ASP A 544 -18.26 -33.54 -15.02
N ALA A 545 -17.62 -34.46 -15.70
CA ALA A 545 -18.34 -35.48 -16.48
C ALA A 545 -18.39 -36.81 -15.74
N GLY A 546 -17.93 -36.85 -14.50
CA GLY A 546 -17.93 -38.05 -13.70
C GLY A 546 -16.69 -38.92 -13.94
N GLY A 547 -16.19 -39.50 -12.88
CA GLY A 547 -15.01 -40.33 -12.96
C GLY A 547 -13.76 -39.51 -13.23
N LYS A 548 -12.67 -40.23 -13.50
CA LYS A 548 -11.40 -39.58 -13.78
C LYS A 548 -11.48 -38.89 -15.15
N PRO A 549 -11.13 -37.62 -15.20
CA PRO A 549 -11.18 -36.91 -16.49
C PRO A 549 -10.06 -37.35 -17.42
N ASP A 550 -10.37 -37.33 -18.72
CA ASP A 550 -9.37 -37.47 -19.76
C ASP A 550 -8.61 -36.17 -19.97
N LEU A 551 -9.26 -35.05 -19.67
CA LEU A 551 -8.80 -33.72 -20.01
C LEU A 551 -9.31 -32.74 -18.97
N ILE A 552 -8.46 -31.78 -18.59
CA ILE A 552 -8.86 -30.70 -17.71
C ILE A 552 -8.71 -29.38 -18.46
N LEU A 553 -9.79 -28.60 -18.50
CA LEU A 553 -9.76 -27.24 -19.02
C LEU A 553 -9.82 -26.30 -17.85
N ILE A 554 -8.88 -25.34 -17.81
CA ILE A 554 -8.77 -24.36 -16.71
C ILE A 554 -9.06 -22.98 -17.29
N ALA A 555 -9.93 -22.22 -16.66
CA ALA A 555 -10.26 -20.90 -17.16
C ALA A 555 -10.52 -19.92 -16.04
N THR A 556 -10.44 -18.64 -16.37
CA THR A 556 -10.74 -17.55 -15.45
C THR A 556 -11.57 -16.48 -16.16
N GLY A 557 -12.28 -15.69 -15.37
CA GLY A 557 -12.92 -14.49 -15.88
C GLY A 557 -13.77 -14.72 -17.11
N SER A 558 -13.63 -13.83 -18.06
CA SER A 558 -14.49 -13.84 -19.26
C SER A 558 -14.28 -15.09 -20.14
N GLU A 559 -13.26 -15.88 -19.90
CA GLU A 559 -13.03 -17.06 -20.74
C GLU A 559 -13.67 -18.32 -20.18
N VAL A 560 -14.29 -18.26 -18.99
CA VAL A 560 -14.96 -19.45 -18.43
C VAL A 560 -16.12 -19.88 -19.32
N GLU A 561 -16.90 -18.93 -19.78
CA GLU A 561 -18.08 -19.27 -20.59
C GLU A 561 -17.73 -20.07 -21.84
N ILE A 562 -16.76 -19.59 -22.64
CA ILE A 562 -16.40 -20.31 -23.88
C ILE A 562 -15.73 -21.64 -23.57
N THR A 563 -15.08 -21.74 -22.43
CA THR A 563 -14.43 -22.99 -22.01
C THR A 563 -15.49 -24.03 -21.65
N VAL A 564 -16.56 -23.64 -20.97
CA VAL A 564 -17.66 -24.57 -20.68
C VAL A 564 -18.32 -25.03 -21.96
N LEU A 565 -18.52 -24.12 -22.92
CA LEU A 565 -19.11 -24.50 -24.22
C LEU A 565 -18.20 -25.45 -24.98
N ALA A 566 -16.88 -25.23 -24.93
CA ALA A 566 -15.92 -26.14 -25.56
C ALA A 566 -15.98 -27.53 -24.92
N ALA A 567 -16.11 -27.57 -23.59
CA ALA A 567 -16.21 -28.83 -22.87
C ALA A 567 -17.44 -29.62 -23.31
N GLU A 568 -18.56 -28.92 -23.54
CA GLU A 568 -19.78 -29.57 -24.00
C GLU A 568 -19.56 -30.24 -25.38
N LYS A 569 -18.86 -29.55 -26.28
CA LYS A 569 -18.55 -30.13 -27.61
C LYS A 569 -17.64 -31.32 -27.48
N LEU A 570 -16.63 -31.26 -26.63
CA LEU A 570 -15.71 -32.37 -26.41
C LEU A 570 -16.42 -33.55 -25.77
N LEU A 571 -17.33 -33.30 -24.85
CA LEU A 571 -18.11 -34.36 -24.23
C LEU A 571 -18.96 -35.07 -25.26
N ALA A 572 -19.55 -34.32 -26.19
CA ALA A 572 -20.33 -34.92 -27.28
C ALA A 572 -19.49 -35.82 -28.18
N LYS A 573 -18.18 -35.61 -28.22
CA LYS A 573 -17.25 -36.44 -28.97
C LYS A 573 -16.68 -37.58 -28.13
N GLY A 574 -17.18 -37.78 -26.93
CA GLY A 574 -16.75 -38.89 -26.08
C GLY A 574 -15.58 -38.59 -25.16
N VAL A 575 -15.17 -37.36 -25.04
CA VAL A 575 -14.06 -37.01 -24.16
C VAL A 575 -14.62 -36.68 -22.77
N ASN A 576 -14.04 -37.26 -21.73
CA ASN A 576 -14.44 -37.01 -20.34
C ASN A 576 -13.70 -35.78 -19.86
N VAL A 577 -14.38 -34.63 -19.86
CA VAL A 577 -13.76 -33.33 -19.65
C VAL A 577 -14.17 -32.75 -18.29
N ARG A 578 -13.18 -32.26 -17.58
CA ARG A 578 -13.42 -31.46 -16.39
C ARG A 578 -13.11 -29.98 -16.69
N VAL A 579 -13.99 -29.09 -16.25
CA VAL A 579 -13.74 -27.65 -16.31
C VAL A 579 -13.47 -27.15 -14.90
N VAL A 580 -12.34 -26.47 -14.73
CA VAL A 580 -11.95 -25.85 -13.46
C VAL A 580 -12.01 -24.35 -13.63
N SER A 581 -12.76 -23.67 -12.76
CA SER A 581 -12.70 -22.23 -12.65
C SER A 581 -11.64 -21.90 -11.61
N LEU A 582 -10.69 -21.05 -11.98
CA LEU A 582 -9.53 -20.75 -11.12
C LEU A 582 -9.39 -19.24 -10.93
N PRO A 583 -10.38 -18.59 -10.31
CA PRO A 583 -10.37 -17.12 -10.26
C PRO A 583 -9.22 -16.55 -9.44
N SER A 584 -8.66 -17.31 -8.50
CA SER A 584 -7.57 -16.78 -7.66
C SER A 584 -6.49 -17.85 -7.51
N THR A 585 -5.42 -17.71 -8.27
CA THR A 585 -4.33 -18.69 -8.21
C THR A 585 -3.61 -18.69 -6.87
N ASP A 586 -3.41 -17.53 -6.27
CA ASP A 586 -2.71 -17.49 -4.97
C ASP A 586 -3.54 -18.14 -3.87
N VAL A 587 -4.85 -17.92 -3.87
CA VAL A 587 -5.71 -18.55 -2.86
C VAL A 587 -5.77 -20.07 -3.08
N PHE A 588 -5.88 -20.49 -4.34
CA PHE A 588 -5.88 -21.92 -4.66
C PHE A 588 -4.57 -22.59 -4.25
N ASP A 589 -3.45 -21.96 -4.59
CA ASP A 589 -2.13 -22.52 -4.27
C ASP A 589 -1.91 -22.66 -2.77
N ALA A 590 -2.61 -21.87 -1.98
CA ALA A 590 -2.49 -21.92 -0.52
C ALA A 590 -3.39 -22.98 0.12
N GLN A 591 -4.26 -23.62 -0.65
CA GLN A 591 -5.09 -24.69 -0.11
C GLN A 591 -4.24 -25.91 0.21
N ASP A 592 -4.78 -26.83 1.03
CA ASP A 592 -4.04 -28.03 1.34
C ASP A 592 -3.92 -28.94 0.11
N GLU A 593 -2.98 -29.86 0.19
CA GLU A 593 -2.69 -30.74 -0.93
C GLU A 593 -3.92 -31.56 -1.35
N ALA A 594 -4.72 -31.99 -0.39
CA ALA A 594 -5.91 -32.78 -0.68
C ALA A 594 -6.87 -32.01 -1.59
N TRP A 595 -7.09 -30.71 -1.29
CA TRP A 595 -7.98 -29.92 -2.12
C TRP A 595 -7.38 -29.69 -3.50
N ARG A 596 -6.11 -29.28 -3.56
CA ARG A 596 -5.47 -29.03 -4.86
C ARG A 596 -5.48 -30.27 -5.73
N GLU A 597 -5.22 -31.43 -5.15
CA GLU A 597 -5.19 -32.69 -5.89
C GLU A 597 -6.60 -33.10 -6.33
N SER A 598 -7.62 -32.82 -5.52
CA SER A 598 -8.99 -33.14 -5.91
C SER A 598 -9.45 -32.31 -7.11
N VAL A 599 -8.93 -31.09 -7.26
CA VAL A 599 -9.31 -30.19 -8.37
C VAL A 599 -8.45 -30.46 -9.61
N LEU A 600 -7.13 -30.53 -9.41
CA LEU A 600 -6.17 -30.73 -10.50
C LEU A 600 -5.32 -31.96 -10.17
N PRO A 601 -5.89 -33.16 -10.37
CA PRO A 601 -5.14 -34.37 -10.04
C PRO A 601 -3.86 -34.48 -10.85
N SER A 602 -2.76 -34.78 -10.15
CA SER A 602 -1.43 -34.79 -10.77
C SER A 602 -1.27 -35.86 -11.82
N ASP A 603 -2.12 -36.91 -11.81
CA ASP A 603 -2.03 -37.97 -12.83
C ASP A 603 -2.84 -37.67 -14.09
N VAL A 604 -3.46 -36.50 -14.18
CA VAL A 604 -4.11 -36.06 -15.42
C VAL A 604 -3.26 -34.95 -16.02
N SER A 605 -2.45 -35.30 -17.00
CA SER A 605 -1.51 -34.34 -17.61
C SER A 605 -2.07 -33.64 -18.84
N ALA A 606 -3.17 -34.10 -19.41
CA ALA A 606 -3.79 -33.42 -20.53
C ALA A 606 -4.56 -32.21 -20.00
N ARG A 607 -4.00 -31.05 -20.19
CA ARG A 607 -4.57 -29.81 -19.61
C ARG A 607 -4.44 -28.66 -20.60
N VAL A 608 -5.48 -27.83 -20.67
CA VAL A 608 -5.48 -26.61 -21.45
C VAL A 608 -5.97 -25.48 -20.54
N ALA A 609 -5.25 -24.37 -20.53
CA ALA A 609 -5.68 -23.16 -19.82
C ALA A 609 -6.17 -22.13 -20.84
N VAL A 610 -7.20 -21.38 -20.47
CA VAL A 610 -7.82 -20.39 -21.35
C VAL A 610 -7.97 -19.09 -20.58
N GLU A 611 -7.21 -18.07 -20.98
CA GLU A 611 -7.30 -16.76 -20.32
C GLU A 611 -6.80 -15.68 -21.27
N ALA A 612 -7.55 -14.60 -21.40
CA ALA A 612 -7.14 -13.45 -22.21
C ALA A 612 -6.12 -12.63 -21.44
N GLY A 613 -4.92 -13.13 -21.38
CA GLY A 613 -3.75 -12.57 -20.75
C GLY A 613 -2.55 -13.34 -21.26
N ILE A 614 -1.35 -12.94 -20.82
CA ILE A 614 -0.14 -13.56 -21.33
C ILE A 614 -0.16 -15.07 -21.06
N ALA A 615 0.14 -15.86 -22.10
CA ALA A 615 0.00 -17.31 -22.01
C ALA A 615 1.01 -17.93 -21.06
N ASP A 616 2.21 -17.37 -21.00
CA ASP A 616 3.35 -18.02 -20.32
C ASP A 616 3.09 -18.29 -18.86
N TYR A 617 2.24 -17.51 -18.21
CA TYR A 617 1.97 -17.71 -16.79
C TYR A 617 1.43 -19.11 -16.49
N TRP A 618 0.69 -19.69 -17.42
CA TRP A 618 -0.11 -20.87 -17.15
C TRP A 618 0.63 -22.18 -17.22
N TYR A 619 1.93 -22.19 -17.63
CA TYR A 619 2.68 -23.44 -17.65
C TYR A 619 2.79 -24.10 -16.28
N LYS A 620 2.74 -23.34 -15.23
CA LYS A 620 2.75 -23.89 -13.86
C LYS A 620 1.60 -24.86 -13.63
N TYR A 621 0.46 -24.63 -14.30
CA TYR A 621 -0.74 -25.42 -14.08
C TYR A 621 -0.97 -26.46 -15.18
N VAL A 622 -0.54 -26.20 -16.40
CA VAL A 622 -0.77 -27.13 -17.49
C VAL A 622 0.45 -28.01 -17.81
N GLY A 623 1.61 -27.65 -17.30
CA GLY A 623 2.83 -28.39 -17.59
C GLY A 623 3.35 -28.10 -18.98
N LEU A 624 4.54 -28.63 -19.29
CA LEU A 624 5.16 -28.38 -20.58
C LEU A 624 4.43 -29.11 -21.74
N LYS A 625 3.68 -30.15 -21.43
CA LYS A 625 2.91 -30.86 -22.45
C LYS A 625 1.52 -30.28 -22.64
N GLY A 626 1.06 -29.47 -21.72
CA GLY A 626 -0.21 -28.80 -21.87
C GLY A 626 -0.14 -27.64 -22.84
N LYS A 627 -1.29 -27.06 -23.12
CA LYS A 627 -1.34 -25.90 -24.01
C LYS A 627 -2.18 -24.79 -23.40
N ILE A 628 -2.04 -23.63 -23.98
CA ILE A 628 -2.67 -22.43 -23.44
C ILE A 628 -3.29 -21.65 -24.58
N VAL A 629 -4.58 -21.32 -24.44
CA VAL A 629 -5.23 -20.34 -25.31
C VAL A 629 -5.13 -19.00 -24.59
N GLY A 630 -4.16 -18.19 -25.01
CA GLY A 630 -3.82 -16.94 -24.34
C GLY A 630 -3.21 -15.97 -25.32
N MET A 631 -2.75 -14.84 -24.77
CA MET A 631 -2.09 -13.82 -25.58
C MET A 631 -0.60 -14.11 -25.68
N THR A 632 -0.04 -13.87 -26.86
CA THR A 632 1.41 -13.98 -27.07
C THR A 632 2.02 -12.67 -27.54
N GLY A 633 1.21 -11.63 -27.63
CA GLY A 633 1.65 -10.30 -28.04
C GLY A 633 0.61 -9.30 -27.60
N TYR A 634 0.81 -8.07 -28.05
CA TYR A 634 -0.11 -6.97 -27.71
C TYR A 634 -1.45 -7.14 -28.41
N GLY A 635 -2.46 -6.38 -27.94
CA GLY A 635 -3.76 -6.36 -28.54
C GLY A 635 -3.84 -5.53 -29.81
N GLU A 636 -5.06 -5.20 -30.18
CA GLU A 636 -5.34 -4.41 -31.39
C GLU A 636 -6.51 -3.49 -31.12
N SER A 637 -6.58 -2.40 -31.87
CA SER A 637 -7.71 -1.46 -31.77
C SER A 637 -8.86 -1.96 -32.64
N ALA A 638 -9.92 -2.44 -32.00
CA ALA A 638 -11.13 -2.90 -32.67
C ALA A 638 -12.21 -3.17 -31.64
N PRO A 639 -13.46 -3.36 -32.07
CA PRO A 639 -14.49 -3.81 -31.12
C PRO A 639 -14.12 -5.15 -30.51
N ALA A 640 -14.48 -5.32 -29.23
CA ALA A 640 -14.11 -6.54 -28.51
C ALA A 640 -14.58 -7.82 -29.21
N GLU A 641 -15.81 -7.76 -29.78
CA GLU A 641 -16.36 -8.96 -30.42
C GLU A 641 -15.59 -9.38 -31.66
N GLN A 642 -14.75 -8.51 -32.22
CA GLN A 642 -13.83 -8.87 -33.28
C GLN A 642 -12.50 -9.37 -32.73
N LEU A 643 -12.10 -8.84 -31.57
CA LEU A 643 -10.78 -9.16 -31.02
C LEU A 643 -10.70 -10.54 -30.44
N PHE A 644 -11.75 -10.99 -29.72
CA PHE A 644 -11.68 -12.31 -29.12
C PHE A 644 -11.52 -13.40 -30.20
N PRO A 645 -12.31 -13.40 -31.27
CA PRO A 645 -12.06 -14.42 -32.33
C PRO A 645 -10.70 -14.26 -33.00
N PHE A 646 -10.29 -13.01 -33.25
CA PHE A 646 -9.01 -12.77 -33.93
C PHE A 646 -7.85 -13.37 -33.15
N PHE A 647 -7.90 -13.29 -31.84
CA PHE A 647 -6.81 -13.78 -30.98
C PHE A 647 -7.02 -15.23 -30.53
N GLY A 648 -8.05 -15.90 -31.07
CA GLY A 648 -8.24 -17.34 -30.85
C GLY A 648 -9.10 -17.69 -29.65
N PHE A 649 -9.78 -16.74 -29.05
CA PHE A 649 -10.64 -17.04 -27.92
C PHE A 649 -12.03 -17.43 -28.41
N THR A 650 -12.09 -18.64 -29.00
CA THR A 650 -13.33 -19.20 -29.56
C THR A 650 -13.49 -20.63 -29.07
N VAL A 651 -14.75 -21.08 -29.07
CA VAL A 651 -15.05 -22.46 -28.72
C VAL A 651 -14.29 -23.42 -29.62
N ASP A 652 -14.31 -23.15 -30.91
CA ASP A 652 -13.68 -24.07 -31.87
C ASP A 652 -12.18 -24.17 -31.67
N HIS A 653 -11.52 -23.04 -31.37
CA HIS A 653 -10.08 -23.08 -31.17
C HIS A 653 -9.74 -23.83 -29.88
N ILE A 654 -10.54 -23.65 -28.81
CA ILE A 654 -10.31 -24.40 -27.57
C ILE A 654 -10.45 -25.89 -27.82
N VAL A 655 -11.49 -26.31 -28.59
CA VAL A 655 -11.69 -27.72 -28.92
C VAL A 655 -10.49 -28.25 -29.68
N ALA A 656 -10.03 -27.51 -30.70
CA ALA A 656 -8.90 -27.97 -31.51
C ALA A 656 -7.62 -28.08 -30.65
N THR A 657 -7.41 -27.13 -29.77
CA THR A 657 -6.24 -27.15 -28.89
C THR A 657 -6.30 -28.36 -27.95
N ALA A 658 -7.48 -28.61 -27.38
CA ALA A 658 -7.68 -29.76 -26.50
C ALA A 658 -7.40 -31.08 -27.24
N GLU A 659 -7.85 -31.18 -28.47
CA GLU A 659 -7.60 -32.39 -29.26
C GLU A 659 -6.13 -32.60 -29.55
N GLN A 660 -5.39 -31.50 -29.77
CA GLN A 660 -3.93 -31.59 -29.91
C GLN A 660 -3.28 -32.17 -28.65
N VAL A 661 -3.71 -31.69 -27.47
CA VAL A 661 -3.16 -32.19 -26.22
C VAL A 661 -3.48 -33.66 -26.02
N LEU A 662 -4.71 -34.07 -26.35
CA LEU A 662 -5.12 -35.45 -26.17
C LEU A 662 -4.37 -36.40 -27.13
N ASN A 663 -4.04 -35.92 -28.30
CA ASN A 663 -3.40 -36.75 -29.36
C ASN A 663 -1.87 -36.67 -29.27
N GLY A 664 -1.35 -35.79 -28.51
CA GLY A 664 0.11 -35.64 -28.34
C GLY A 664 0.65 -36.43 -27.14
#